data_3c68c26dab626e9805b44524283617d0
#
_entry.id   3c68c26dab626e9805b44524283617d0
#
_cell.length_a   1.000
_cell.length_b   1.000
_cell.length_c   1.000
_cell.angle_alpha   90.00
_cell.angle_beta   90.00
_cell.angle_gamma   90.00
#
_symmetry.space_group_name_H-M   'P 1'
#
loop_
_entity.id
_entity.type
_entity.pdbx_description
1 polymer ?
#
loop_
_entity_poly.entity_id
_entity_poly.type
_entity_poly.pdbx_seq_one_letter_code
_entity_poly.pdbx_strand_id
1 'polypeptide(L)'
;MKKLMIIDGSSLLFRAFFALPPLKSALGTPTNAVYGFLTMLIKLYEEIKPDYIAVAFDKGRQTFRTEMYSEYKGNRPDAPEDLRPQFSLIQDVLKALGICVIEEEGYEGDDILGSLSKKFGSSDLAVQIITGDRDNLQLVTDYSHVFLTKKGISDMLEVTLDNMAELYGYGPDKVIEMKALMGDSSDNIPGVPGVGEKTALKLINEYGDLESVYENIDNISGKKLKERLVENKELAFLSRQLATIKTDMDLSYTLDQFVQNFHLGEVKPMFETLGFTKLTPRLASVMGAEGDDAEDFGGLFSMAEEIKIEDLLDASALTEDFYKNKTIGVHIITDGKSPFRTITSAFINNGESIIKLDGSHNDVLLNALNGAKTVVTTQSKELLEVLCHDEPAQIRLYDDGVARIHDVSLMAYLLDPTRTNYGYLYLTERFSVPSIATGSVDVECVSMVKALLAMDDAAVKALQGESLWDLYNNIEFPLIHTLVVMEKNGIYIDPVKLEETTVKFKAELEAVQQEIYELAGETFNINSPKQLGIILFEKMNLPVIKKTKTGYSTDAEVLDMLRHESPIVEKILAYRSVAKLVSTYCEGLAVLINPETHRIHTTFNQMVTATGRLSSSDPNLQNIPVRTEKGREIRALFYPGEGFDTLVSADYSQIELRILAHLSGDEALIKAFNDGKDIHRFTAAEVLGKSQDEVTSEERSHAKAVNFGIIYGISDFGLSRDLGITRQEAKNYIELYFSRYPKVKEYMDNMVKEAHETGKVRTMFGRMRELPDINSRNFNRRSFAERTAMNTPIQGTAADIIKLAMNKVESILEEKTFKSRLLLQVHDELVLEVVNDELDAIQTLLKETMESIVELHVPLIVDVHNAENWALVK
;
A
#
# COMPACT_ATOMS: atom_id res chain seq x y z
N MET A 1 39.04 13.06 -4.76
CA MET A 1 39.36 11.83 -4.04
C MET A 1 38.64 10.70 -4.77
N LYS A 2 39.35 9.62 -5.13
CA LYS A 2 38.72 8.45 -5.74
C LYS A 2 37.80 7.74 -4.72
N LYS A 3 36.82 6.99 -5.21
CA LYS A 3 35.85 6.30 -4.38
C LYS A 3 35.87 4.80 -4.65
N LEU A 4 35.97 4.01 -3.61
CA LEU A 4 35.77 2.56 -3.62
C LEU A 4 34.43 2.26 -2.94
N MET A 5 33.45 1.77 -3.69
CA MET A 5 32.18 1.29 -3.17
C MET A 5 32.24 -0.20 -2.86
N ILE A 6 32.07 -0.57 -1.60
CA ILE A 6 32.01 -1.97 -1.16
C ILE A 6 30.61 -2.25 -0.58
N ILE A 7 30.00 -3.31 -1.05
CA ILE A 7 28.59 -3.61 -0.78
C ILE A 7 28.48 -4.90 0.02
N ASP A 8 27.70 -4.86 1.09
CA ASP A 8 27.20 -6.03 1.79
C ASP A 8 26.11 -6.70 0.93
N GLY A 9 26.52 -7.68 0.14
CA GLY A 9 25.66 -8.37 -0.80
C GLY A 9 24.55 -9.16 -0.11
N SER A 10 24.87 -9.82 1.01
CA SER A 10 23.90 -10.59 1.80
C SER A 10 22.81 -9.70 2.36
N SER A 11 23.18 -8.61 3.01
CA SER A 11 22.21 -7.66 3.60
C SER A 11 21.31 -7.02 2.56
N LEU A 12 21.88 -6.54 1.44
CA LEU A 12 21.10 -5.92 0.37
C LEU A 12 20.16 -6.93 -0.31
N LEU A 13 20.59 -8.16 -0.52
CA LEU A 13 19.74 -9.19 -1.14
C LEU A 13 18.55 -9.58 -0.25
N PHE A 14 18.79 -9.76 1.05
CA PHE A 14 17.72 -9.98 2.02
C PHE A 14 16.71 -8.82 2.01
N ARG A 15 17.22 -7.60 2.01
CA ARG A 15 16.37 -6.41 1.99
C ARG A 15 15.54 -6.32 0.72
N ALA A 16 16.13 -6.55 -0.44
CA ALA A 16 15.44 -6.56 -1.72
C ALA A 16 14.31 -7.61 -1.75
N PHE A 17 14.56 -8.79 -1.19
CA PHE A 17 13.59 -9.86 -1.12
C PHE A 17 12.32 -9.46 -0.34
N PHE A 18 12.49 -8.80 0.81
CA PHE A 18 11.36 -8.41 1.64
C PHE A 18 10.72 -7.07 1.25
N ALA A 19 11.40 -6.26 0.46
CA ALA A 19 10.89 -4.96 0.00
C ALA A 19 10.01 -5.08 -1.26
N LEU A 20 10.21 -6.11 -2.06
CA LEU A 20 9.48 -6.32 -3.31
C LEU A 20 8.50 -7.50 -3.21
N PRO A 21 7.36 -7.42 -3.91
CA PRO A 21 6.47 -8.57 -4.04
C PRO A 21 7.20 -9.73 -4.76
N PRO A 22 6.72 -10.97 -4.60
CA PRO A 22 7.29 -12.10 -5.31
C PRO A 22 7.25 -11.90 -6.83
N LEU A 23 8.42 -11.90 -7.47
CA LEU A 23 8.59 -11.90 -8.92
C LEU A 23 9.18 -13.23 -9.35
N LYS A 24 8.79 -13.72 -10.51
CA LYS A 24 9.32 -14.95 -11.11
C LYS A 24 9.63 -14.73 -12.59
N SER A 25 10.69 -15.38 -13.06
CA SER A 25 10.96 -15.46 -14.50
C SER A 25 9.88 -16.27 -15.23
N ALA A 26 9.88 -16.24 -16.55
CA ALA A 26 8.99 -17.07 -17.38
C ALA A 26 9.15 -18.58 -17.09
N LEU A 27 10.31 -19.00 -16.60
CA LEU A 27 10.60 -20.39 -16.19
C LEU A 27 10.19 -20.69 -14.72
N GLY A 28 9.59 -19.73 -14.02
CA GLY A 28 9.13 -19.89 -12.64
C GLY A 28 10.24 -19.68 -11.56
N THR A 29 11.47 -19.28 -11.95
CA THR A 29 12.54 -18.97 -11.00
C THR A 29 12.21 -17.68 -10.22
N PRO A 30 12.27 -17.68 -8.87
CA PRO A 30 12.11 -16.47 -8.08
C PRO A 30 13.21 -15.44 -8.41
N THR A 31 12.82 -14.16 -8.64
CA THR A 31 13.75 -13.13 -9.14
C THR A 31 13.63 -11.77 -8.44
N ASN A 32 12.66 -11.62 -7.51
CA ASN A 32 12.41 -10.34 -6.84
C ASN A 32 13.63 -9.77 -6.08
N ALA A 33 14.41 -10.62 -5.40
CA ALA A 33 15.59 -10.18 -4.67
C ALA A 33 16.69 -9.71 -5.64
N VAL A 34 16.92 -10.44 -6.72
CA VAL A 34 17.93 -10.08 -7.74
C VAL A 34 17.53 -8.78 -8.43
N TYR A 35 16.26 -8.64 -8.83
CA TYR A 35 15.74 -7.41 -9.43
C TYR A 35 15.90 -6.20 -8.51
N GLY A 36 15.50 -6.34 -7.25
CA GLY A 36 15.61 -5.28 -6.25
C GLY A 36 17.07 -4.92 -5.95
N PHE A 37 17.95 -5.91 -5.85
CA PHE A 37 19.39 -5.69 -5.66
C PHE A 37 19.98 -4.87 -6.81
N LEU A 38 19.72 -5.25 -8.06
CA LEU A 38 20.21 -4.53 -9.23
C LEU A 38 19.65 -3.12 -9.31
N THR A 39 18.38 -2.92 -8.94
CA THR A 39 17.77 -1.58 -8.88
C THR A 39 18.47 -0.69 -7.83
N MET A 40 18.81 -1.25 -6.66
CA MET A 40 19.59 -0.54 -5.64
C MET A 40 21.02 -0.23 -6.12
N LEU A 41 21.65 -1.20 -6.77
CA LEU A 41 23.01 -1.04 -7.32
C LEU A 41 23.07 0.10 -8.32
N ILE A 42 22.13 0.16 -9.27
CA ILE A 42 22.02 1.25 -10.25
C ILE A 42 21.92 2.60 -9.54
N LYS A 43 21.00 2.72 -8.58
CA LYS A 43 20.82 3.97 -7.83
C LYS A 43 22.06 4.39 -7.07
N LEU A 44 22.71 3.46 -6.38
CA LEU A 44 23.94 3.72 -5.67
C LEU A 44 25.04 4.21 -6.59
N TYR A 45 25.09 3.64 -7.78
CA TYR A 45 26.04 4.03 -8.79
C TYR A 45 25.80 5.45 -9.29
N GLU A 46 24.53 5.81 -9.53
CA GLU A 46 24.11 7.17 -9.93
C GLU A 46 24.48 8.22 -8.87
N GLU A 47 24.29 7.89 -7.58
CA GLU A 47 24.51 8.82 -6.46
C GLU A 47 25.98 8.94 -6.05
N ILE A 48 26.68 7.81 -5.94
CA ILE A 48 28.07 7.75 -5.43
C ILE A 48 29.09 8.01 -6.53
N LYS A 49 28.84 7.53 -7.74
CA LYS A 49 29.77 7.55 -8.88
C LYS A 49 31.14 6.99 -8.48
N PRO A 50 31.22 5.70 -8.12
CA PRO A 50 32.46 5.11 -7.64
C PRO A 50 33.46 4.89 -8.76
N ASP A 51 34.77 4.96 -8.46
CA ASP A 51 35.88 4.55 -9.38
C ASP A 51 36.13 3.05 -9.31
N TYR A 52 35.80 2.43 -8.19
CA TYR A 52 36.05 1.01 -7.89
C TYR A 52 34.82 0.42 -7.19
N ILE A 53 34.50 -0.85 -7.47
CA ILE A 53 33.37 -1.55 -6.89
C ILE A 53 33.70 -3.00 -6.53
N ALA A 54 33.24 -3.45 -5.36
CA ALA A 54 33.25 -4.85 -4.95
C ALA A 54 32.01 -5.19 -4.14
N VAL A 55 31.57 -6.45 -4.18
CA VAL A 55 30.41 -6.94 -3.41
C VAL A 55 30.86 -8.14 -2.57
N ALA A 56 30.70 -8.08 -1.26
CA ALA A 56 31.01 -9.14 -0.32
C ALA A 56 29.77 -9.95 0.04
N PHE A 57 29.91 -11.27 0.08
CA PHE A 57 28.84 -12.19 0.54
C PHE A 57 29.38 -13.12 1.65
N ASP A 58 28.48 -13.57 2.51
CA ASP A 58 28.73 -14.62 3.48
C ASP A 58 28.89 -15.97 2.78
N LYS A 59 29.93 -16.71 3.11
CA LYS A 59 30.19 -18.05 2.59
C LYS A 59 29.81 -19.12 3.61
N GLY A 60 28.51 -19.30 3.83
CA GLY A 60 28.03 -20.34 4.74
C GLY A 60 27.78 -19.84 6.17
N ARG A 61 27.51 -20.79 7.08
CA ARG A 61 27.09 -20.47 8.47
C ARG A 61 28.23 -20.74 9.49
N GLN A 62 29.24 -21.49 9.10
CA GLN A 62 30.36 -21.78 9.99
C GLN A 62 31.40 -20.67 9.87
N THR A 63 31.57 -19.92 10.95
CA THR A 63 32.59 -18.85 11.05
C THR A 63 33.34 -18.99 12.36
N PHE A 64 34.46 -18.28 12.51
CA PHE A 64 35.19 -18.25 13.77
C PHE A 64 34.31 -17.81 14.96
N ARG A 65 33.23 -17.02 14.73
CA ARG A 65 32.26 -16.64 15.78
C ARG A 65 31.42 -17.82 16.24
N THR A 66 30.98 -18.68 15.31
CA THR A 66 30.24 -19.91 15.68
C THR A 66 31.12 -20.93 16.38
N GLU A 67 32.43 -20.94 16.12
CA GLU A 67 33.41 -21.74 16.87
C GLU A 67 33.60 -21.19 18.30
N MET A 68 33.62 -19.86 18.44
CA MET A 68 33.79 -19.19 19.73
C MET A 68 32.50 -19.29 20.60
N TYR A 69 31.35 -19.25 19.99
CA TYR A 69 30.03 -19.32 20.66
C TYR A 69 29.02 -20.05 19.79
N SER A 70 28.73 -21.28 20.11
CA SER A 70 27.89 -22.18 19.29
C SER A 70 26.45 -21.69 19.09
N GLU A 71 25.94 -20.81 19.97
CA GLU A 71 24.62 -20.23 19.86
C GLU A 71 24.60 -18.93 19.03
N TYR A 72 25.73 -18.43 18.56
CA TYR A 72 25.82 -17.24 17.71
C TYR A 72 24.96 -17.42 16.46
N LYS A 73 24.05 -16.44 16.20
CA LYS A 73 23.04 -16.49 15.14
C LYS A 73 22.12 -17.73 15.14
N GLY A 74 22.13 -18.53 16.23
CA GLY A 74 21.34 -19.75 16.35
C GLY A 74 19.82 -19.54 16.37
N ASN A 75 19.37 -18.36 16.70
CA ASN A 75 17.97 -17.94 16.68
C ASN A 75 17.48 -17.43 15.31
N ARG A 76 18.37 -17.26 14.31
CA ARG A 76 17.98 -16.82 12.97
C ARG A 76 17.26 -17.94 12.22
N PRO A 77 16.05 -17.68 11.69
CA PRO A 77 15.37 -18.66 10.86
C PRO A 77 16.15 -18.91 9.57
N ASP A 78 15.92 -20.05 8.96
CA ASP A 78 16.45 -20.34 7.64
C ASP A 78 15.99 -19.32 6.60
N ALA A 79 16.85 -19.05 5.61
CA ALA A 79 16.47 -18.21 4.48
C ALA A 79 15.24 -18.80 3.78
N PRO A 80 14.25 -17.95 3.39
CA PRO A 80 13.08 -18.38 2.64
C PRO A 80 13.45 -19.25 1.43
N GLU A 81 12.62 -20.25 1.13
CA GLU A 81 12.90 -21.15 0.01
C GLU A 81 13.08 -20.41 -1.32
N ASP A 82 12.27 -19.38 -1.57
CA ASP A 82 12.33 -18.55 -2.77
C ASP A 82 13.54 -17.60 -2.80
N LEU A 83 14.20 -17.34 -1.66
CA LEU A 83 15.39 -16.50 -1.60
C LEU A 83 16.69 -17.30 -1.85
N ARG A 84 16.75 -18.56 -1.40
CA ARG A 84 17.98 -19.38 -1.50
C ARG A 84 18.58 -19.44 -2.90
N PRO A 85 17.82 -19.72 -3.97
CA PRO A 85 18.37 -19.74 -5.33
C PRO A 85 18.80 -18.37 -5.84
N GLN A 86 18.32 -17.28 -5.25
CA GLN A 86 18.65 -15.94 -5.67
C GLN A 86 20.05 -15.49 -5.21
N PHE A 87 20.66 -16.15 -4.21
CA PHE A 87 22.05 -15.86 -3.81
C PHE A 87 23.06 -16.22 -4.90
N SER A 88 23.01 -17.43 -5.42
CA SER A 88 23.90 -17.81 -6.54
C SER A 88 23.59 -17.00 -7.79
N LEU A 89 22.29 -16.76 -8.06
CA LEU A 89 21.85 -16.03 -9.23
C LEU A 89 22.38 -14.59 -9.27
N ILE A 90 22.33 -13.86 -8.13
CA ILE A 90 22.87 -12.49 -8.09
C ILE A 90 24.40 -12.48 -8.24
N GLN A 91 25.09 -13.43 -7.64
CA GLN A 91 26.54 -13.54 -7.79
C GLN A 91 26.94 -13.81 -9.25
N ASP A 92 26.23 -14.69 -9.94
CA ASP A 92 26.44 -14.97 -11.37
C ASP A 92 26.20 -13.73 -12.23
N VAL A 93 25.13 -12.98 -11.94
CA VAL A 93 24.83 -11.71 -12.61
C VAL A 93 25.92 -10.66 -12.36
N LEU A 94 26.39 -10.51 -11.12
CA LEU A 94 27.44 -9.56 -10.78
C LEU A 94 28.78 -9.90 -11.46
N LYS A 95 29.15 -11.19 -11.49
CA LYS A 95 30.35 -11.67 -12.21
C LYS A 95 30.25 -11.43 -13.70
N ALA A 96 29.07 -11.71 -14.30
CA ALA A 96 28.80 -11.44 -15.71
C ALA A 96 28.83 -9.93 -16.02
N LEU A 97 28.47 -9.08 -15.07
CA LEU A 97 28.61 -7.61 -15.16
C LEU A 97 30.09 -7.16 -15.03
N GLY A 98 31.02 -8.05 -14.70
CA GLY A 98 32.41 -7.67 -14.44
C GLY A 98 32.65 -7.06 -13.05
N ILE A 99 31.70 -7.23 -12.11
CA ILE A 99 31.84 -6.75 -10.74
C ILE A 99 32.50 -7.82 -9.87
N CYS A 100 33.53 -7.43 -9.12
CA CYS A 100 34.24 -8.34 -8.22
C CYS A 100 33.34 -8.80 -7.07
N VAL A 101 33.10 -10.11 -6.98
CA VAL A 101 32.37 -10.78 -5.90
C VAL A 101 33.34 -11.47 -4.98
N ILE A 102 33.26 -11.20 -3.68
CA ILE A 102 34.18 -11.67 -2.66
C ILE A 102 33.44 -12.54 -1.64
N GLU A 103 34.01 -13.73 -1.38
CA GLU A 103 33.56 -14.65 -0.34
C GLU A 103 34.76 -15.30 0.29
N GLU A 104 34.83 -15.36 1.64
CA GLU A 104 35.93 -15.98 2.36
C GLU A 104 35.39 -17.02 3.35
N GLU A 105 36.00 -18.20 3.34
CA GLU A 105 35.59 -19.30 4.20
C GLU A 105 35.97 -19.03 5.66
N GLY A 106 35.02 -19.25 6.59
CA GLY A 106 35.21 -19.01 8.02
C GLY A 106 35.04 -17.57 8.46
N TYR A 107 34.72 -16.66 7.55
CA TYR A 107 34.45 -15.24 7.83
C TYR A 107 33.10 -14.80 7.33
N GLU A 108 32.62 -13.69 7.85
CA GLU A 108 31.36 -13.05 7.43
C GLU A 108 31.63 -11.92 6.44
N GLY A 109 30.63 -11.53 5.69
CA GLY A 109 30.69 -10.40 4.75
C GLY A 109 31.19 -9.12 5.41
N ASP A 110 30.79 -8.85 6.64
CA ASP A 110 31.21 -7.69 7.43
C ASP A 110 32.72 -7.68 7.71
N ASP A 111 33.33 -8.85 7.92
CA ASP A 111 34.80 -8.97 8.13
C ASP A 111 35.57 -8.65 6.85
N ILE A 112 34.98 -9.01 5.69
CA ILE A 112 35.53 -8.64 4.38
C ILE A 112 35.46 -7.14 4.18
N LEU A 113 34.26 -6.54 4.45
CA LEU A 113 34.08 -5.09 4.38
C LEU A 113 35.05 -4.32 5.26
N GLY A 114 35.19 -4.76 6.52
CA GLY A 114 36.09 -4.15 7.49
C GLY A 114 37.55 -4.24 7.05
N SER A 115 37.99 -5.41 6.56
CA SER A 115 39.38 -5.62 6.11
C SER A 115 39.70 -4.84 4.83
N LEU A 116 38.80 -4.78 3.86
CA LEU A 116 38.98 -3.97 2.66
C LEU A 116 38.97 -2.47 2.99
N SER A 117 38.06 -2.03 3.87
CA SER A 117 37.97 -0.65 4.31
C SER A 117 39.31 -0.18 4.93
N LYS A 118 39.86 -0.96 5.83
CA LYS A 118 41.17 -0.69 6.46
C LYS A 118 42.33 -0.76 5.49
N LYS A 119 42.30 -1.71 4.55
CA LYS A 119 43.39 -1.91 3.57
C LYS A 119 43.49 -0.76 2.58
N PHE A 120 42.37 -0.23 2.11
CA PHE A 120 42.32 0.70 1.00
C PHE A 120 41.98 2.14 1.41
N GLY A 121 41.28 2.37 2.53
CA GLY A 121 40.92 3.71 3.01
C GLY A 121 42.16 4.58 3.22
N SER A 122 42.23 5.72 2.53
CA SER A 122 43.34 6.67 2.60
C SER A 122 42.93 8.06 2.15
N SER A 123 43.81 9.05 2.33
CA SER A 123 43.59 10.43 1.85
C SER A 123 43.29 10.54 0.35
N ASP A 124 43.68 9.55 -0.45
CA ASP A 124 43.48 9.54 -1.91
C ASP A 124 42.31 8.67 -2.32
N LEU A 125 41.81 7.80 -1.44
CA LEU A 125 40.74 6.84 -1.74
C LEU A 125 39.72 6.76 -0.58
N ALA A 126 38.54 7.30 -0.78
CA ALA A 126 37.41 7.15 0.13
C ALA A 126 36.71 5.80 -0.06
N VAL A 127 36.46 5.08 1.03
CA VAL A 127 35.69 3.82 1.02
C VAL A 127 34.25 4.12 1.41
N GLN A 128 33.29 3.68 0.58
CA GLN A 128 31.87 3.79 0.77
C GLN A 128 31.30 2.40 1.08
N ILE A 129 30.95 2.14 2.34
CA ILE A 129 30.43 0.84 2.78
C ILE A 129 28.91 0.87 2.72
N ILE A 130 28.33 0.00 1.89
CA ILE A 130 26.87 -0.06 1.69
C ILE A 130 26.33 -1.29 2.42
N THR A 131 25.51 -1.08 3.45
CA THR A 131 24.95 -2.18 4.26
C THR A 131 23.60 -1.82 4.87
N GLY A 132 22.87 -2.80 5.34
CA GLY A 132 21.70 -2.63 6.21
C GLY A 132 21.99 -2.84 7.69
N ASP A 133 23.22 -3.26 8.02
CA ASP A 133 23.62 -3.61 9.38
C ASP A 133 24.33 -2.45 10.08
N ARG A 134 23.82 -2.10 11.27
CA ARG A 134 24.40 -1.04 12.11
C ARG A 134 25.74 -1.43 12.75
N ASP A 135 26.10 -2.71 12.75
CA ASP A 135 27.35 -3.16 13.32
C ASP A 135 28.54 -2.62 12.52
N ASN A 136 28.33 -2.38 11.22
CA ASN A 136 29.31 -1.72 10.36
C ASN A 136 29.61 -0.25 10.74
N LEU A 137 28.83 0.36 11.62
CA LEU A 137 29.13 1.71 12.14
C LEU A 137 30.49 1.78 12.87
N GLN A 138 31.00 0.67 13.38
CA GLN A 138 32.34 0.57 13.94
C GLN A 138 33.45 0.80 12.89
N LEU A 139 33.12 0.73 11.59
CA LEU A 139 34.07 0.90 10.49
C LEU A 139 34.21 2.34 9.98
N VAL A 140 33.42 3.26 10.56
CA VAL A 140 33.44 4.68 10.19
C VAL A 140 34.77 5.31 10.61
N THR A 141 35.48 5.93 9.64
CA THR A 141 36.73 6.65 9.83
C THR A 141 36.76 7.92 8.97
N ASP A 142 37.87 8.67 9.00
CA ASP A 142 38.08 9.81 8.08
C ASP A 142 38.02 9.41 6.59
N TYR A 143 38.26 8.16 6.27
CA TYR A 143 38.33 7.65 4.89
C TYR A 143 37.28 6.59 4.57
N SER A 144 36.45 6.21 5.53
CA SER A 144 35.44 5.18 5.37
C SER A 144 34.09 5.69 5.90
N HIS A 145 33.10 5.80 5.01
CA HIS A 145 31.74 6.20 5.33
C HIS A 145 30.81 5.00 5.19
N VAL A 146 29.80 4.92 6.06
CA VAL A 146 28.79 3.85 6.04
C VAL A 146 27.47 4.40 5.54
N PHE A 147 26.94 3.79 4.48
CA PHE A 147 25.63 4.07 3.93
C PHE A 147 24.63 3.02 4.41
N LEU A 148 23.81 3.41 5.41
CA LEU A 148 22.80 2.52 5.97
C LEU A 148 21.48 2.65 5.21
N THR A 149 20.94 1.52 4.80
CA THR A 149 19.61 1.45 4.20
C THR A 149 18.51 1.68 5.25
N LYS A 150 17.55 2.63 5.03
CA LYS A 150 16.44 2.96 5.96
C LYS A 150 15.15 2.20 5.64
N LYS A 151 14.32 2.70 4.71
CA LYS A 151 13.05 2.07 4.30
C LYS A 151 13.03 1.81 2.80
N GLY A 152 12.48 0.64 2.39
CA GLY A 152 12.41 0.27 0.97
C GLY A 152 13.79 0.06 0.35
N ILE A 153 13.90 0.24 -0.95
CA ILE A 153 15.12 0.03 -1.75
C ILE A 153 15.83 1.34 -2.11
N SER A 154 15.31 2.51 -1.68
CA SER A 154 15.76 3.81 -2.19
C SER A 154 16.17 4.82 -1.12
N ASP A 155 16.00 4.54 0.17
CA ASP A 155 16.29 5.50 1.23
C ASP A 155 17.53 5.08 2.01
N MET A 156 18.61 5.90 1.92
CA MET A 156 19.91 5.64 2.57
C MET A 156 20.34 6.80 3.47
N LEU A 157 21.07 6.45 4.52
CA LEU A 157 21.66 7.41 5.44
C LEU A 157 23.17 7.29 5.39
N GLU A 158 23.87 8.32 4.96
CA GLU A 158 25.32 8.41 5.06
C GLU A 158 25.70 8.73 6.52
N VAL A 159 26.55 7.88 7.09
CA VAL A 159 27.15 8.05 8.42
C VAL A 159 28.64 8.27 8.28
N THR A 160 29.10 9.40 8.83
CA THR A 160 30.49 9.84 8.83
C THR A 160 30.94 10.11 10.27
N LEU A 161 32.24 10.35 10.50
CA LEU A 161 32.72 10.74 11.82
C LEU A 161 32.05 12.03 12.32
N ASP A 162 31.78 12.97 11.42
CA ASP A 162 31.23 14.29 11.77
C ASP A 162 29.76 14.22 12.24
N ASN A 163 28.95 13.33 11.66
CA ASN A 163 27.52 13.26 11.98
C ASN A 163 27.12 12.10 12.92
N MET A 164 28.01 11.13 13.16
CA MET A 164 27.66 9.93 13.93
C MET A 164 27.31 10.23 15.38
N ALA A 165 28.02 11.13 16.01
CA ALA A 165 27.76 11.52 17.41
C ALA A 165 26.39 12.22 17.56
N GLU A 166 25.97 13.02 16.58
CA GLU A 166 24.65 13.65 16.54
C GLU A 166 23.55 12.61 16.30
N LEU A 167 23.77 11.67 15.38
CA LEU A 167 22.78 10.66 14.99
C LEU A 167 22.56 9.58 16.07
N TYR A 168 23.60 9.18 16.77
CA TYR A 168 23.57 8.00 17.66
C TYR A 168 23.96 8.31 19.11
N GLY A 169 24.57 9.47 19.40
CA GLY A 169 25.03 9.85 20.73
C GLY A 169 26.41 9.27 21.12
N TYR A 170 27.09 8.58 20.17
CA TYR A 170 28.43 8.02 20.38
C TYR A 170 29.20 7.91 19.05
N GLY A 171 30.51 7.75 19.15
CA GLY A 171 31.40 7.55 18.00
C GLY A 171 31.62 6.08 17.62
N PRO A 172 32.35 5.79 16.52
CA PRO A 172 32.58 4.43 16.01
C PRO A 172 33.27 3.52 17.01
N ASP A 173 34.20 4.05 17.81
CA ASP A 173 34.94 3.36 18.87
C ASP A 173 34.04 2.80 19.98
N LYS A 174 32.84 3.34 20.13
CA LYS A 174 31.91 2.92 21.18
C LYS A 174 30.91 1.85 20.73
N VAL A 175 30.78 1.59 19.44
CA VAL A 175 29.81 0.62 18.89
C VAL A 175 30.02 -0.76 19.52
N ILE A 176 31.25 -1.23 19.55
CA ILE A 176 31.61 -2.54 20.10
C ILE A 176 31.37 -2.59 21.61
N GLU A 177 31.74 -1.53 22.30
CA GLU A 177 31.59 -1.40 23.77
C GLU A 177 30.11 -1.39 24.18
N MET A 178 29.26 -0.72 23.39
CA MET A 178 27.81 -0.75 23.56
C MET A 178 27.26 -2.17 23.40
N LYS A 179 27.65 -2.86 22.34
CA LYS A 179 27.26 -4.26 22.07
C LYS A 179 27.75 -5.23 23.12
N ALA A 180 28.95 -5.01 23.67
CA ALA A 180 29.50 -5.80 24.78
C ALA A 180 28.58 -5.82 26.00
N LEU A 181 28.01 -4.65 26.34
CA LEU A 181 27.14 -4.49 27.50
C LEU A 181 25.68 -4.87 27.23
N MET A 182 25.11 -4.39 26.12
CA MET A 182 23.68 -4.59 25.85
C MET A 182 23.39 -5.91 25.11
N GLY A 183 24.40 -6.54 24.49
CA GLY A 183 24.22 -7.67 23.60
C GLY A 183 23.55 -7.30 22.27
N ASP A 184 23.23 -8.32 21.47
CA ASP A 184 22.43 -8.21 20.27
C ASP A 184 21.48 -9.40 20.12
N SER A 185 20.20 -9.16 20.22
CA SER A 185 19.19 -10.20 20.09
C SER A 185 19.04 -10.73 18.65
N SER A 186 19.45 -9.97 17.62
CA SER A 186 19.39 -10.41 16.21
C SER A 186 20.48 -11.43 15.91
N ASP A 187 21.63 -11.30 16.52
CA ASP A 187 22.80 -12.20 16.35
C ASP A 187 22.98 -13.16 17.53
N ASN A 188 22.06 -13.11 18.46
CA ASN A 188 22.12 -13.91 19.69
C ASN A 188 23.40 -13.66 20.49
N ILE A 189 23.87 -12.41 20.51
CA ILE A 189 24.98 -11.96 21.34
C ILE A 189 24.43 -11.67 22.75
N PRO A 190 24.94 -12.34 23.80
CA PRO A 190 24.28 -12.35 25.11
C PRO A 190 24.30 -11.01 25.84
N GLY A 191 25.36 -10.25 25.77
CA GLY A 191 25.56 -9.06 26.59
C GLY A 191 25.50 -9.32 28.10
N VAL A 192 25.22 -8.29 28.86
CA VAL A 192 24.92 -8.36 30.29
C VAL A 192 23.36 -8.39 30.45
N PRO A 193 22.78 -9.49 30.93
CA PRO A 193 21.33 -9.62 31.08
C PRO A 193 20.69 -8.47 31.85
N GLY A 194 19.73 -7.77 31.19
CA GLY A 194 19.03 -6.63 31.79
C GLY A 194 19.77 -5.30 31.72
N VAL A 195 20.83 -5.22 30.95
CA VAL A 195 21.47 -3.97 30.51
C VAL A 195 20.99 -3.67 29.10
N GLY A 196 20.20 -2.63 28.92
CA GLY A 196 19.72 -2.17 27.61
C GLY A 196 20.51 -0.97 27.11
N GLU A 197 20.20 -0.54 25.88
CA GLU A 197 20.91 0.52 25.15
C GLU A 197 21.15 1.79 25.99
N LYS A 198 20.12 2.31 26.68
CA LYS A 198 20.26 3.52 27.49
C LYS A 198 21.24 3.34 28.67
N THR A 199 21.27 2.17 29.27
CA THR A 199 22.16 1.90 30.41
C THR A 199 23.57 1.67 29.89
N ALA A 200 23.75 0.95 28.79
CA ALA A 200 25.04 0.77 28.14
C ALA A 200 25.63 2.11 27.71
N LEU A 201 24.83 2.94 27.01
CA LEU A 201 25.25 4.29 26.58
C LEU A 201 25.69 5.16 27.77
N LYS A 202 24.94 5.12 28.87
CA LYS A 202 25.33 5.88 30.07
C LYS A 202 26.67 5.40 30.63
N LEU A 203 26.86 4.09 30.74
CA LEU A 203 28.10 3.52 31.28
C LEU A 203 29.30 3.84 30.38
N ILE A 204 29.17 3.66 29.08
CA ILE A 204 30.22 3.91 28.11
C ILE A 204 30.57 5.40 27.99
N ASN A 205 29.57 6.28 28.07
CA ASN A 205 29.84 7.73 28.11
C ASN A 205 30.50 8.20 29.42
N GLU A 206 30.23 7.52 30.54
CA GLU A 206 30.78 7.87 31.84
C GLU A 206 32.21 7.30 32.06
N TYR A 207 32.46 6.06 31.60
CA TYR A 207 33.71 5.34 31.89
C TYR A 207 34.57 5.11 30.66
N GLY A 208 34.05 5.23 29.45
CA GLY A 208 34.81 5.17 28.19
C GLY A 208 34.74 3.81 27.47
N ASP A 209 35.22 2.76 28.10
CA ASP A 209 35.27 1.41 27.55
C ASP A 209 34.87 0.34 28.59
N LEU A 210 34.78 -0.91 28.12
CA LEU A 210 34.36 -2.03 28.97
C LEU A 210 35.32 -2.29 30.13
N GLU A 211 36.63 -2.20 29.90
CA GLU A 211 37.65 -2.32 30.96
C GLU A 211 37.45 -1.30 32.04
N SER A 212 37.28 -0.02 31.68
CA SER A 212 37.07 1.10 32.60
C SER A 212 35.77 0.98 33.38
N VAL A 213 34.70 0.44 32.75
CA VAL A 213 33.45 0.11 33.45
C VAL A 213 33.69 -0.87 34.59
N TYR A 214 34.47 -1.96 34.33
CA TYR A 214 34.76 -2.97 35.35
C TYR A 214 35.82 -2.52 36.38
N GLU A 215 36.75 -1.67 36.00
CA GLU A 215 37.69 -1.06 36.96
C GLU A 215 36.97 -0.13 37.96
N ASN A 216 35.91 0.55 37.50
CA ASN A 216 35.10 1.44 38.28
C ASN A 216 33.81 0.81 38.82
N ILE A 217 33.73 -0.52 38.85
CA ILE A 217 32.51 -1.24 39.20
C ILE A 217 31.92 -0.79 40.56
N ASP A 218 32.80 -0.42 41.50
CA ASP A 218 32.42 0.04 42.84
C ASP A 218 31.72 1.40 42.85
N ASN A 219 31.97 2.20 41.85
CA ASN A 219 31.41 3.56 41.71
C ASN A 219 30.06 3.56 40.97
N ILE A 220 29.70 2.46 40.32
CA ILE A 220 28.43 2.36 39.57
C ILE A 220 27.24 2.38 40.50
N SER A 221 26.31 3.28 40.25
CA SER A 221 25.08 3.44 41.04
C SER A 221 24.06 2.35 40.70
N GLY A 222 23.42 1.79 41.72
CA GLY A 222 22.38 0.77 41.56
C GLY A 222 22.86 -0.66 41.87
N LYS A 223 22.53 -1.16 43.10
CA LYS A 223 22.96 -2.48 43.58
C LYS A 223 22.70 -3.62 42.56
N LYS A 224 21.52 -3.69 41.99
CA LYS A 224 21.14 -4.73 41.02
C LYS A 224 21.93 -4.63 39.69
N LEU A 225 22.26 -3.43 39.26
CA LEU A 225 23.07 -3.23 38.02
C LEU A 225 24.49 -3.70 38.27
N LYS A 226 25.09 -3.34 39.40
CA LYS A 226 26.41 -3.75 39.79
C LYS A 226 26.54 -5.28 39.92
N GLU A 227 25.57 -5.92 40.61
CA GLU A 227 25.52 -7.38 40.73
C GLU A 227 25.49 -8.05 39.37
N ARG A 228 24.64 -7.60 38.46
CA ARG A 228 24.56 -8.14 37.08
C ARG A 228 25.84 -7.97 36.27
N LEU A 229 26.46 -6.83 36.34
CA LEU A 229 27.75 -6.58 35.68
C LEU A 229 28.82 -7.54 36.22
N VAL A 230 28.95 -7.70 37.52
CA VAL A 230 29.93 -8.60 38.13
C VAL A 230 29.67 -10.06 37.76
N GLU A 231 28.43 -10.52 37.86
CA GLU A 231 28.05 -11.89 37.60
C GLU A 231 28.23 -12.27 36.09
N ASN A 232 28.13 -11.31 35.19
CA ASN A 232 28.13 -11.57 33.76
C ASN A 232 29.36 -10.93 33.06
N LYS A 233 30.46 -10.71 33.79
CA LYS A 233 31.68 -10.11 33.25
C LYS A 233 32.19 -10.86 32.03
N GLU A 234 32.30 -12.19 32.12
CA GLU A 234 32.81 -13.01 31.03
C GLU A 234 31.92 -12.95 29.78
N LEU A 235 30.58 -12.89 29.96
CA LEU A 235 29.63 -12.73 28.87
C LEU A 235 29.77 -11.36 28.18
N ALA A 236 30.06 -10.29 28.90
CA ALA A 236 30.31 -9.00 28.33
C ALA A 236 31.56 -8.98 27.44
N PHE A 237 32.67 -9.58 27.91
CA PHE A 237 33.91 -9.68 27.12
C PHE A 237 33.74 -10.61 25.92
N LEU A 238 33.00 -11.73 26.05
CA LEU A 238 32.66 -12.60 24.94
C LEU A 238 31.82 -11.84 23.92
N SER A 239 30.82 -11.10 24.38
CA SER A 239 29.94 -10.30 23.51
C SER A 239 30.70 -9.24 22.73
N ARG A 240 31.69 -8.61 23.33
CA ARG A 240 32.61 -7.70 22.65
C ARG A 240 33.36 -8.40 21.52
N GLN A 241 33.91 -9.59 21.79
CA GLN A 241 34.63 -10.36 20.77
C GLN A 241 33.73 -10.76 19.60
N LEU A 242 32.49 -11.19 19.89
CA LEU A 242 31.51 -11.57 18.88
C LEU A 242 31.05 -10.37 18.03
N ALA A 243 30.89 -9.20 18.64
CA ALA A 243 30.46 -7.97 17.96
C ALA A 243 31.58 -7.27 17.17
N THR A 244 32.84 -7.62 17.43
CA THR A 244 33.98 -7.01 16.74
C THR A 244 34.10 -7.52 15.31
N ILE A 245 34.04 -6.61 14.34
CA ILE A 245 34.32 -6.89 12.93
C ILE A 245 35.84 -7.01 12.77
N LYS A 246 36.28 -8.10 12.11
CA LYS A 246 37.69 -8.32 11.83
C LYS A 246 38.13 -7.41 10.68
N THR A 247 39.23 -6.66 10.89
CA THR A 247 39.76 -5.68 9.94
C THR A 247 41.16 -5.96 9.46
N ASP A 248 41.70 -7.15 9.80
CA ASP A 248 43.10 -7.55 9.57
C ASP A 248 43.20 -8.87 8.82
N MET A 249 42.20 -9.23 8.03
CA MET A 249 42.22 -10.42 7.17
C MET A 249 43.34 -10.26 6.11
N ASP A 250 44.07 -11.34 5.82
CA ASP A 250 45.03 -11.37 4.74
C ASP A 250 44.32 -11.58 3.39
N LEU A 251 43.69 -10.50 2.87
CA LEU A 251 43.02 -10.51 1.60
C LEU A 251 43.98 -10.17 0.46
N SER A 252 44.11 -11.08 -0.52
CA SER A 252 45.01 -10.95 -1.65
C SER A 252 44.55 -9.99 -2.75
N TYR A 253 43.39 -9.33 -2.56
CA TYR A 253 42.79 -8.44 -3.55
C TYR A 253 43.58 -7.13 -3.71
N THR A 254 43.62 -6.64 -4.97
CA THR A 254 44.21 -5.35 -5.35
C THR A 254 43.16 -4.43 -5.94
N LEU A 255 43.41 -3.13 -5.97
CA LEU A 255 42.43 -2.14 -6.53
C LEU A 255 42.16 -2.39 -8.01
N ASP A 256 43.08 -2.93 -8.76
CA ASP A 256 42.90 -3.21 -10.19
C ASP A 256 41.80 -4.25 -10.44
N GLN A 257 41.55 -5.14 -9.48
CA GLN A 257 40.46 -6.13 -9.55
C GLN A 257 39.10 -5.52 -9.28
N PHE A 258 39.03 -4.29 -8.76
CA PHE A 258 37.82 -3.56 -8.45
C PHE A 258 37.55 -2.46 -9.46
N VAL A 259 38.40 -2.29 -10.47
CA VAL A 259 38.16 -1.39 -11.59
C VAL A 259 36.90 -1.85 -12.32
N GLN A 260 36.06 -0.89 -12.63
CA GLN A 260 34.84 -1.15 -13.36
C GLN A 260 35.16 -1.50 -14.81
N ASN A 261 34.76 -2.68 -15.19
CA ASN A 261 34.86 -3.15 -16.57
C ASN A 261 33.58 -3.90 -16.92
N PHE A 262 32.51 -3.13 -17.19
CA PHE A 262 31.18 -3.70 -17.35
C PHE A 262 31.04 -4.45 -18.68
N HIS A 263 30.65 -5.72 -18.58
CA HIS A 263 30.43 -6.63 -19.71
C HIS A 263 28.90 -6.79 -19.95
N LEU A 264 28.27 -5.78 -20.51
CA LEU A 264 26.82 -5.79 -20.73
C LEU A 264 26.38 -6.90 -21.71
N GLY A 265 27.17 -7.24 -22.69
CA GLY A 265 26.93 -8.32 -23.65
C GLY A 265 26.78 -9.70 -22.99
N GLU A 266 27.49 -9.98 -21.91
CA GLU A 266 27.42 -11.24 -21.18
C GLU A 266 26.14 -11.33 -20.31
N VAL A 267 25.64 -10.21 -19.84
CA VAL A 267 24.46 -10.12 -18.96
C VAL A 267 23.15 -10.15 -19.73
N LYS A 268 23.12 -9.68 -20.97
CA LYS A 268 21.91 -9.59 -21.82
C LYS A 268 21.13 -10.91 -21.91
N PRO A 269 21.72 -12.07 -22.22
CA PRO A 269 21.01 -13.35 -22.28
C PRO A 269 20.44 -13.76 -20.92
N MET A 270 21.15 -13.43 -19.83
CA MET A 270 20.67 -13.70 -18.47
C MET A 270 19.44 -12.85 -18.16
N PHE A 271 19.47 -11.56 -18.47
CA PHE A 271 18.36 -10.65 -18.22
C PHE A 271 17.11 -10.99 -19.05
N GLU A 272 17.29 -11.44 -20.30
CA GLU A 272 16.19 -11.95 -21.11
C GLU A 272 15.53 -13.18 -20.46
N THR A 273 16.34 -14.12 -19.98
CA THR A 273 15.87 -15.33 -19.30
C THR A 273 15.16 -15.01 -17.97
N LEU A 274 15.63 -14.00 -17.26
CA LEU A 274 15.09 -13.57 -15.97
C LEU A 274 13.90 -12.60 -16.10
N GLY A 275 13.62 -12.11 -17.30
CA GLY A 275 12.59 -11.10 -17.54
C GLY A 275 13.01 -9.68 -17.14
N PHE A 276 14.33 -9.40 -17.07
CA PHE A 276 14.93 -8.13 -16.67
C PHE A 276 15.25 -7.20 -17.86
N THR A 277 14.55 -7.37 -18.94
CA THR A 277 14.78 -6.63 -20.20
C THR A 277 14.88 -5.11 -20.01
N LYS A 278 14.33 -4.58 -18.92
CA LYS A 278 14.29 -3.15 -18.61
C LYS A 278 15.43 -2.65 -17.73
N LEU A 279 16.09 -3.53 -16.99
CA LEU A 279 17.28 -3.14 -16.23
C LEU A 279 18.49 -2.94 -17.16
N THR A 280 18.52 -3.61 -18.30
CA THR A 280 19.61 -3.55 -19.26
C THR A 280 19.90 -2.12 -19.77
N PRO A 281 18.91 -1.36 -20.31
CA PRO A 281 19.19 0.00 -20.78
C PRO A 281 19.56 0.95 -19.66
N ARG A 282 18.96 0.77 -18.47
CA ARG A 282 19.28 1.61 -17.31
C ARG A 282 20.70 1.34 -16.79
N LEU A 283 21.13 0.09 -16.76
CA LEU A 283 22.49 -0.30 -16.46
C LEU A 283 23.46 0.29 -17.49
N ALA A 284 23.16 0.18 -18.78
CA ALA A 284 23.99 0.72 -19.85
C ALA A 284 24.19 2.24 -19.75
N SER A 285 23.11 2.98 -19.45
CA SER A 285 23.17 4.44 -19.32
C SER A 285 24.01 4.92 -18.14
N VAL A 286 23.98 4.18 -17.03
CA VAL A 286 24.64 4.53 -15.77
C VAL A 286 26.10 4.09 -15.75
N MET A 287 26.41 2.95 -16.37
CA MET A 287 27.69 2.29 -16.30
C MET A 287 28.62 2.58 -17.51
N GLY A 288 28.16 3.42 -18.47
CA GLY A 288 28.99 3.95 -19.57
C GLY A 288 29.53 2.86 -20.51
N ALA A 289 28.65 2.23 -21.30
CA ALA A 289 29.08 1.29 -22.33
C ALA A 289 29.84 2.05 -23.46
N GLU A 290 31.14 1.84 -23.58
CA GLU A 290 31.98 2.30 -24.70
C GLU A 290 32.29 1.11 -25.64
N GLY A 291 32.06 1.26 -26.94
CA GLY A 291 32.49 0.32 -27.99
C GLY A 291 31.37 -0.35 -28.77
N ASP A 292 31.70 -1.44 -29.53
CA ASP A 292 30.77 -2.19 -30.39
C ASP A 292 29.53 -2.73 -29.65
N ASP A 293 29.58 -2.86 -28.34
CA ASP A 293 28.46 -3.23 -27.47
C ASP A 293 27.34 -2.16 -27.45
N ALA A 294 27.66 -0.88 -27.68
CA ALA A 294 26.69 0.19 -27.73
C ALA A 294 25.84 0.17 -29.00
N GLU A 295 26.35 -0.30 -30.14
CA GLU A 295 25.60 -0.42 -31.40
C GLU A 295 24.62 -1.59 -31.38
N ASP A 296 24.94 -2.70 -30.76
CA ASP A 296 24.06 -3.88 -30.65
C ASP A 296 22.91 -3.69 -29.66
N PHE A 297 23.08 -2.79 -28.69
CA PHE A 297 22.02 -2.32 -27.79
C PHE A 297 21.17 -1.18 -28.38
N GLY A 298 21.75 -0.39 -29.27
CA GLY A 298 21.11 0.76 -29.95
C GLY A 298 20.02 0.39 -30.96
N GLY A 299 20.00 -0.84 -31.47
CA GLY A 299 19.01 -1.30 -32.45
C GLY A 299 17.62 -1.57 -31.91
N LEU A 300 17.47 -1.80 -30.60
CA LEU A 300 16.15 -2.04 -29.95
C LEU A 300 15.69 -0.85 -29.09
N PHE A 301 16.60 0.10 -28.83
CA PHE A 301 16.33 1.32 -28.10
C PHE A 301 17.00 2.47 -28.82
N SER A 302 16.42 2.85 -29.94
CA SER A 302 16.74 4.14 -30.52
C SER A 302 16.47 5.20 -29.48
N MET A 303 17.54 5.68 -28.88
CA MET A 303 17.71 6.95 -28.21
C MET A 303 16.53 7.38 -27.32
N ALA A 304 16.76 7.51 -26.02
CA ALA A 304 16.26 8.72 -25.40
C ALA A 304 16.85 9.85 -26.27
N GLU A 305 16.10 10.36 -27.25
CA GLU A 305 16.45 11.57 -27.98
C GLU A 305 16.88 12.56 -26.92
N GLU A 306 18.05 13.15 -27.05
CA GLU A 306 18.47 14.23 -26.19
C GLU A 306 17.35 15.26 -26.25
N ILE A 307 16.49 15.32 -25.20
CA ILE A 307 15.33 16.19 -25.21
C ILE A 307 15.88 17.60 -25.15
N LYS A 308 15.95 18.22 -26.32
CA LYS A 308 16.36 19.61 -26.45
C LYS A 308 15.17 20.46 -26.02
N ILE A 309 15.29 21.14 -24.88
CA ILE A 309 14.29 22.12 -24.42
C ILE A 309 14.09 23.23 -25.45
N GLU A 310 15.06 23.44 -26.32
CA GLU A 310 15.00 24.40 -27.42
C GLU A 310 13.86 24.13 -28.42
N ASP A 311 13.35 22.90 -28.49
CA ASP A 311 12.21 22.51 -29.35
C ASP A 311 10.85 22.70 -28.65
N LEU A 312 10.80 23.18 -27.40
CA LEU A 312 9.57 23.43 -26.67
C LEU A 312 8.94 24.74 -27.13
N LEU A 313 7.77 24.70 -27.73
CA LEU A 313 7.03 25.81 -28.23
C LEU A 313 6.19 26.48 -27.12
N ASP A 314 5.89 27.77 -27.31
CA ASP A 314 5.01 28.52 -26.39
C ASP A 314 3.52 28.46 -26.81
N ALA A 315 2.67 29.12 -26.03
CA ALA A 315 1.22 29.15 -26.24
C ALA A 315 0.81 29.68 -27.64
N SER A 316 1.62 30.53 -28.29
CA SER A 316 1.30 31.09 -29.60
C SER A 316 1.31 30.06 -30.73
N ALA A 317 2.00 28.92 -30.52
CA ALA A 317 2.05 27.82 -31.47
C ALA A 317 0.81 26.88 -31.35
N LEU A 318 -0.03 27.01 -30.33
CA LEU A 318 -1.24 26.19 -30.14
C LEU A 318 -2.40 26.69 -31.01
N THR A 319 -2.28 26.46 -32.31
CA THR A 319 -3.32 26.77 -33.30
C THR A 319 -4.27 25.60 -33.52
N GLU A 320 -5.40 25.83 -34.20
CA GLU A 320 -6.33 24.73 -34.57
C GLU A 320 -5.63 23.59 -35.33
N ASP A 321 -4.69 23.90 -36.21
CA ASP A 321 -3.94 22.91 -36.99
C ASP A 321 -3.07 22.01 -36.11
N PHE A 322 -2.70 22.48 -34.92
CA PHE A 322 -1.92 21.67 -33.95
C PHE A 322 -2.73 20.51 -33.40
N TYR A 323 -4.00 20.71 -33.03
CA TYR A 323 -4.80 19.73 -32.28
C TYR A 323 -6.03 19.18 -33.05
N LYS A 324 -6.56 19.92 -34.02
CA LYS A 324 -7.83 19.59 -34.70
C LYS A 324 -7.77 18.23 -35.38
N ASN A 325 -8.68 17.34 -34.99
CA ASN A 325 -8.77 15.97 -35.45
C ASN A 325 -7.50 15.10 -35.23
N LYS A 326 -6.59 15.54 -34.35
CA LYS A 326 -5.40 14.77 -33.95
C LYS A 326 -5.58 14.13 -32.57
N THR A 327 -4.80 13.11 -32.30
CA THR A 327 -4.60 12.60 -30.93
C THR A 327 -3.52 13.46 -30.27
N ILE A 328 -3.79 13.95 -29.08
CA ILE A 328 -2.85 14.75 -28.28
C ILE A 328 -2.57 14.12 -26.92
N GLY A 329 -1.30 14.11 -26.51
CA GLY A 329 -0.91 13.76 -25.15
C GLY A 329 -0.89 15.01 -24.28
N VAL A 330 -1.46 14.94 -23.07
CA VAL A 330 -1.56 16.09 -22.16
C VAL A 330 -1.08 15.69 -20.77
N HIS A 331 -0.15 16.48 -20.23
CA HIS A 331 0.31 16.37 -18.84
C HIS A 331 0.24 17.75 -18.20
N ILE A 332 -0.31 17.83 -16.97
CA ILE A 332 -0.46 19.07 -16.22
C ILE A 332 0.33 19.04 -14.93
N ILE A 333 0.83 20.19 -14.52
CA ILE A 333 1.36 20.44 -13.18
C ILE A 333 0.33 21.30 -12.46
N THR A 334 -0.08 20.86 -11.29
CA THR A 334 -1.08 21.55 -10.47
C THR A 334 -0.49 21.99 -9.14
N ASP A 335 -1.07 23.05 -8.56
CA ASP A 335 -0.88 23.48 -7.18
C ASP A 335 -2.21 23.42 -6.42
N GLY A 336 -2.13 23.34 -5.08
CA GLY A 336 -3.30 23.21 -4.23
C GLY A 336 -3.73 21.76 -3.98
N LYS A 337 -4.88 21.61 -3.33
CA LYS A 337 -5.47 20.30 -2.97
C LYS A 337 -6.80 20.11 -3.67
N SER A 338 -7.13 18.86 -3.99
CA SER A 338 -8.45 18.50 -4.48
C SER A 338 -9.53 18.98 -3.49
N PRO A 339 -10.67 19.52 -3.98
CA PRO A 339 -11.03 19.78 -5.37
C PRO A 339 -10.68 21.20 -5.87
N PHE A 340 -9.81 21.92 -5.17
CA PHE A 340 -9.50 23.34 -5.43
C PHE A 340 -8.10 23.54 -6.02
N ARG A 341 -7.67 22.62 -6.88
CA ARG A 341 -6.40 22.72 -7.59
C ARG A 341 -6.43 23.79 -8.67
N THR A 342 -5.25 24.32 -8.98
CA THR A 342 -5.04 25.21 -10.14
C THR A 342 -3.92 24.64 -11.01
N ILE A 343 -4.01 24.83 -12.33
CA ILE A 343 -2.93 24.45 -13.24
C ILE A 343 -1.85 25.54 -13.18
N THR A 344 -0.60 25.12 -12.92
CA THR A 344 0.57 26.01 -13.00
C THR A 344 1.25 25.89 -14.36
N SER A 345 1.23 24.71 -14.98
CA SER A 345 1.73 24.47 -16.34
C SER A 345 1.01 23.31 -16.99
N ALA A 346 0.90 23.34 -18.31
CA ALA A 346 0.42 22.21 -19.11
C ALA A 346 1.38 21.95 -20.29
N PHE A 347 1.62 20.69 -20.59
CA PHE A 347 2.41 20.23 -21.71
C PHE A 347 1.52 19.45 -22.67
N ILE A 348 1.54 19.81 -23.95
CA ILE A 348 0.69 19.22 -24.98
C ILE A 348 1.57 18.72 -26.13
N ASN A 349 1.42 17.47 -26.50
CA ASN A 349 2.14 16.81 -27.59
C ASN A 349 1.16 16.32 -28.65
N ASN A 350 1.35 16.67 -29.92
CA ASN A 350 0.56 16.16 -31.05
C ASN A 350 1.28 15.10 -31.89
N GLY A 351 2.43 14.61 -31.43
CA GLY A 351 3.30 13.68 -32.13
C GLY A 351 4.37 14.33 -33.01
N GLU A 352 4.21 15.61 -33.39
CA GLU A 352 5.14 16.37 -34.22
C GLU A 352 5.91 17.43 -33.41
N SER A 353 5.21 18.07 -32.47
CA SER A 353 5.77 19.14 -31.64
C SER A 353 5.12 19.18 -30.27
N ILE A 354 5.80 19.84 -29.33
CA ILE A 354 5.36 19.93 -27.92
C ILE A 354 5.24 21.42 -27.55
N ILE A 355 4.14 21.75 -26.91
CA ILE A 355 3.82 23.09 -26.43
C ILE A 355 3.74 23.10 -24.93
N LYS A 356 4.34 24.10 -24.29
CA LYS A 356 4.18 24.41 -22.88
C LYS A 356 3.25 25.61 -22.71
N LEU A 357 2.21 25.43 -21.89
CA LEU A 357 1.33 26.50 -21.42
C LEU A 357 1.63 26.81 -19.96
N ASP A 358 1.56 28.07 -19.59
CA ASP A 358 1.49 28.47 -18.18
C ASP A 358 0.02 28.48 -17.69
N GLY A 359 -0.16 28.62 -16.38
CA GLY A 359 -1.48 28.56 -15.74
C GLY A 359 -2.48 29.66 -16.14
N SER A 360 -2.07 30.66 -16.91
CA SER A 360 -2.96 31.72 -17.44
C SER A 360 -3.69 31.31 -18.72
N HIS A 361 -3.36 30.13 -19.30
CA HIS A 361 -3.84 29.68 -20.61
C HIS A 361 -4.88 28.58 -20.54
N ASN A 362 -5.69 28.51 -19.47
CA ASN A 362 -6.72 27.46 -19.29
C ASN A 362 -7.74 27.42 -20.43
N ASP A 363 -8.18 28.58 -20.94
CA ASP A 363 -9.12 28.64 -22.06
C ASP A 363 -8.51 28.06 -23.35
N VAL A 364 -7.23 28.32 -23.57
CA VAL A 364 -6.51 27.79 -24.74
C VAL A 364 -6.34 26.28 -24.64
N LEU A 365 -6.02 25.80 -23.45
CA LEU A 365 -5.98 24.35 -23.15
C LEU A 365 -7.33 23.71 -23.38
N LEU A 366 -8.42 24.29 -22.85
CA LEU A 366 -9.79 23.80 -23.01
C LEU A 366 -10.20 23.70 -24.49
N ASN A 367 -9.84 24.72 -25.30
CA ASN A 367 -10.09 24.70 -26.74
C ASN A 367 -9.34 23.56 -27.43
N ALA A 368 -8.08 23.30 -27.05
CA ALA A 368 -7.29 22.20 -27.58
C ALA A 368 -7.89 20.83 -27.22
N LEU A 369 -8.31 20.65 -25.95
CA LEU A 369 -8.97 19.44 -25.50
C LEU A 369 -10.27 19.16 -26.27
N ASN A 370 -11.08 20.19 -26.51
CA ASN A 370 -12.36 20.08 -27.22
C ASN A 370 -12.18 19.85 -28.73
N GLY A 371 -11.14 20.42 -29.33
CA GLY A 371 -10.87 20.30 -30.77
C GLY A 371 -10.10 19.04 -31.17
N ALA A 372 -9.39 18.42 -30.24
CA ALA A 372 -8.67 17.17 -30.49
C ALA A 372 -9.63 16.02 -30.80
N LYS A 373 -9.17 15.01 -31.54
CA LYS A 373 -9.90 13.75 -31.78
C LYS A 373 -9.85 12.89 -30.50
N THR A 374 -8.68 12.73 -29.94
CA THR A 374 -8.45 11.96 -28.71
C THR A 374 -7.46 12.72 -27.84
N VAL A 375 -7.69 12.73 -26.54
CA VAL A 375 -6.80 13.27 -25.52
C VAL A 375 -6.25 12.13 -24.69
N VAL A 376 -4.94 11.99 -24.62
CA VAL A 376 -4.27 10.92 -23.84
C VAL A 376 -3.63 11.55 -22.61
N THR A 377 -3.95 11.05 -21.43
CA THR A 377 -3.44 11.58 -20.16
C THR A 377 -3.34 10.48 -19.10
N THR A 378 -2.76 10.79 -17.97
CA THR A 378 -2.82 10.03 -16.72
C THR A 378 -3.55 10.79 -15.62
N GLN A 379 -4.15 11.94 -15.95
CA GLN A 379 -4.64 12.95 -15.01
C GLN A 379 -6.03 13.47 -15.43
N SER A 380 -6.90 12.59 -15.95
CA SER A 380 -8.22 12.99 -16.43
C SER A 380 -9.09 13.61 -15.31
N LYS A 381 -9.00 13.10 -14.09
CA LYS A 381 -9.71 13.63 -12.95
C LYS A 381 -9.24 15.04 -12.58
N GLU A 382 -7.92 15.25 -12.50
CA GLU A 382 -7.32 16.57 -12.24
C GLU A 382 -7.65 17.58 -13.34
N LEU A 383 -7.63 17.15 -14.60
CA LEU A 383 -8.03 18.00 -15.73
C LEU A 383 -9.47 18.47 -15.61
N LEU A 384 -10.41 17.55 -15.32
CA LEU A 384 -11.82 17.88 -15.12
C LEU A 384 -12.03 18.76 -13.90
N GLU A 385 -11.34 18.45 -12.78
CA GLU A 385 -11.40 19.22 -11.54
C GLU A 385 -11.07 20.69 -11.74
N VAL A 386 -10.01 20.98 -12.51
CA VAL A 386 -9.55 22.35 -12.73
C VAL A 386 -10.35 23.07 -13.82
N LEU A 387 -10.64 22.40 -14.94
CA LEU A 387 -11.22 23.05 -16.12
C LEU A 387 -12.75 23.13 -16.09
N CYS A 388 -13.44 22.38 -15.19
CA CYS A 388 -14.89 22.43 -15.00
C CYS A 388 -15.26 23.13 -13.67
N HIS A 389 -14.53 24.20 -13.30
CA HIS A 389 -14.66 24.81 -11.96
C HIS A 389 -16.01 25.47 -11.74
N ASP A 390 -16.56 26.21 -12.69
CA ASP A 390 -17.75 27.07 -12.49
C ASP A 390 -19.00 26.62 -13.26
N GLU A 391 -18.87 25.75 -14.26
CA GLU A 391 -19.98 25.22 -15.05
C GLU A 391 -19.76 23.74 -15.40
N PRO A 392 -20.82 22.89 -15.31
CA PRO A 392 -20.70 21.52 -15.79
C PRO A 392 -20.44 21.47 -17.30
N ALA A 393 -19.59 20.53 -17.71
CA ALA A 393 -19.38 20.07 -19.09
C ALA A 393 -18.87 21.08 -20.13
N GLN A 394 -17.88 21.91 -19.79
CA GLN A 394 -17.15 22.63 -20.85
C GLN A 394 -16.23 21.73 -21.67
N ILE A 395 -15.91 20.52 -21.20
CA ILE A 395 -15.06 19.56 -21.90
C ILE A 395 -15.92 18.51 -22.60
N ARG A 396 -15.72 18.37 -23.90
CA ARG A 396 -16.31 17.31 -24.71
C ARG A 396 -15.70 15.95 -24.35
N LEU A 397 -16.43 15.15 -23.55
CA LEU A 397 -15.95 13.87 -23.03
C LEU A 397 -16.11 12.71 -24.02
N TYR A 398 -17.11 12.78 -24.90
CA TYR A 398 -17.48 11.69 -25.82
C TYR A 398 -17.56 12.14 -27.27
N ASP A 399 -17.34 11.20 -28.18
CA ASP A 399 -17.64 11.30 -29.60
C ASP A 399 -18.42 10.05 -30.03
N ASP A 400 -19.65 10.25 -30.51
CA ASP A 400 -20.57 9.15 -30.85
C ASP A 400 -20.69 8.06 -29.75
N GLY A 401 -20.71 8.48 -28.48
CA GLY A 401 -20.81 7.59 -27.32
C GLY A 401 -19.51 6.90 -26.91
N VAL A 402 -18.37 7.22 -27.56
CA VAL A 402 -17.05 6.69 -27.19
C VAL A 402 -16.26 7.75 -26.45
N ALA A 403 -15.56 7.35 -25.38
CA ALA A 403 -14.71 8.22 -24.60
C ALA A 403 -13.59 8.83 -25.48
N ARG A 404 -13.46 10.13 -25.43
CA ARG A 404 -12.41 10.88 -26.16
C ARG A 404 -11.16 11.10 -25.32
N ILE A 405 -11.27 11.01 -24.00
CA ILE A 405 -10.14 11.12 -23.10
C ILE A 405 -9.72 9.71 -22.72
N HIS A 406 -8.51 9.37 -23.02
CA HIS A 406 -7.88 8.10 -22.65
C HIS A 406 -7.00 8.31 -21.42
N ASP A 407 -7.48 7.89 -20.26
CA ASP A 407 -6.68 7.86 -19.04
C ASP A 407 -5.89 6.56 -18.94
N VAL A 408 -4.59 6.64 -19.26
CA VAL A 408 -3.73 5.46 -19.31
C VAL A 408 -3.54 4.83 -17.92
N SER A 409 -3.60 5.62 -16.84
CA SER A 409 -3.54 5.10 -15.46
C SER A 409 -4.77 4.27 -15.13
N LEU A 410 -5.96 4.77 -15.48
CA LEU A 410 -7.22 4.06 -15.28
C LEU A 410 -7.31 2.80 -16.14
N MET A 411 -6.85 2.88 -17.39
CA MET A 411 -6.74 1.70 -18.27
C MET A 411 -5.82 0.63 -17.68
N ALA A 412 -4.67 1.04 -17.17
CA ALA A 412 -3.72 0.14 -16.52
C ALA A 412 -4.27 -0.49 -15.22
N TYR A 413 -5.04 0.27 -14.45
CA TYR A 413 -5.75 -0.24 -13.27
C TYR A 413 -6.75 -1.33 -13.64
N LEU A 414 -7.52 -1.18 -14.70
CA LEU A 414 -8.45 -2.21 -15.16
C LEU A 414 -7.74 -3.50 -15.61
N LEU A 415 -6.54 -3.38 -16.15
CA LEU A 415 -5.70 -4.51 -16.56
C LEU A 415 -5.02 -5.22 -15.38
N ASP A 416 -4.71 -4.51 -14.28
CA ASP A 416 -4.12 -5.08 -13.06
C ASP A 416 -4.52 -4.25 -11.82
N PRO A 417 -5.67 -4.53 -11.20
CA PRO A 417 -6.18 -3.77 -10.06
C PRO A 417 -5.47 -4.09 -8.73
N THR A 418 -4.42 -4.90 -8.75
CA THR A 418 -3.69 -5.30 -7.54
C THR A 418 -2.54 -4.37 -7.17
N ARG A 419 -2.23 -3.40 -8.02
CA ARG A 419 -1.17 -2.42 -7.81
C ARG A 419 -1.61 -1.29 -6.89
N THR A 420 -0.63 -0.69 -6.23
CA THR A 420 -0.84 0.47 -5.35
C THR A 420 -0.54 1.80 -6.03
N ASN A 421 0.09 1.78 -7.21
CA ASN A 421 0.48 2.98 -7.95
C ASN A 421 0.48 2.69 -9.46
N TYR A 422 -0.13 3.61 -10.22
CA TYR A 422 -0.25 3.58 -11.67
C TYR A 422 0.44 4.80 -12.31
N GLY A 423 1.54 5.27 -11.71
CA GLY A 423 2.35 6.35 -12.25
C GLY A 423 3.24 5.93 -13.42
N TYR A 424 3.90 6.90 -14.05
CA TYR A 424 4.68 6.72 -15.28
C TYR A 424 5.71 5.58 -15.23
N LEU A 425 6.37 5.36 -14.08
CA LEU A 425 7.33 4.27 -13.94
C LEU A 425 6.69 2.90 -14.23
N TYR A 426 5.51 2.65 -13.70
CA TYR A 426 4.75 1.43 -13.97
C TYR A 426 4.19 1.41 -15.39
N LEU A 427 3.65 2.54 -15.86
CA LEU A 427 2.99 2.63 -17.16
C LEU A 427 3.98 2.41 -18.32
N THR A 428 5.16 3.05 -18.28
CA THR A 428 6.21 2.83 -19.27
C THR A 428 6.63 1.37 -19.31
N GLU A 429 6.69 0.78 -18.14
CA GLU A 429 6.94 -0.65 -17.99
C GLU A 429 5.82 -1.51 -18.59
N ARG A 430 4.60 -1.28 -18.20
CA ARG A 430 3.43 -2.08 -18.59
C ARG A 430 3.20 -2.08 -20.10
N PHE A 431 3.36 -0.92 -20.73
CA PHE A 431 3.09 -0.73 -22.15
C PHE A 431 4.35 -0.75 -23.04
N SER A 432 5.51 -1.12 -22.48
CA SER A 432 6.78 -1.29 -23.20
C SER A 432 7.21 -0.05 -23.99
N VAL A 433 7.05 1.14 -23.41
CA VAL A 433 7.52 2.40 -23.96
C VAL A 433 8.76 2.88 -23.20
N PRO A 434 9.58 3.77 -23.82
CA PRO A 434 10.78 4.30 -23.16
C PRO A 434 10.48 4.90 -21.80
N SER A 435 11.43 4.74 -20.86
CA SER A 435 11.32 5.33 -19.51
C SER A 435 11.35 6.86 -19.59
N ILE A 436 10.76 7.51 -18.56
CA ILE A 436 10.77 8.96 -18.47
C ILE A 436 12.20 9.44 -18.23
N ALA A 437 12.64 10.41 -19.04
CA ALA A 437 13.94 11.05 -18.86
C ALA A 437 14.00 11.80 -17.53
N THR A 438 15.12 11.73 -16.85
CA THR A 438 15.37 12.47 -15.61
C THR A 438 16.10 13.78 -15.92
N GLY A 439 15.74 14.86 -15.23
CA GLY A 439 16.38 16.15 -15.49
C GLY A 439 15.65 17.32 -14.84
N SER A 440 15.52 18.42 -15.55
CA SER A 440 14.65 19.52 -15.13
C SER A 440 13.19 19.10 -15.24
N VAL A 441 12.29 19.79 -14.52
CA VAL A 441 10.84 19.56 -14.58
C VAL A 441 10.32 19.55 -16.01
N ASP A 442 10.81 20.47 -16.87
CA ASP A 442 10.39 20.54 -18.26
C ASP A 442 10.85 19.30 -19.06
N VAL A 443 12.07 18.79 -18.82
CA VAL A 443 12.58 17.57 -19.45
C VAL A 443 11.72 16.35 -19.08
N GLU A 444 11.39 16.23 -17.82
CA GLU A 444 10.53 15.15 -17.34
C GLU A 444 9.12 15.23 -17.96
N CYS A 445 8.49 16.41 -17.96
CA CYS A 445 7.16 16.61 -18.54
C CYS A 445 7.12 16.39 -20.05
N VAL A 446 8.13 16.85 -20.79
CA VAL A 446 8.27 16.57 -22.22
C VAL A 446 8.37 15.07 -22.47
N SER A 447 9.17 14.36 -21.68
CA SER A 447 9.27 12.89 -21.76
C SER A 447 7.92 12.22 -21.44
N MET A 448 7.19 12.72 -20.45
CA MET A 448 5.88 12.20 -20.06
C MET A 448 4.87 12.34 -21.21
N VAL A 449 4.74 13.50 -21.84
CA VAL A 449 3.76 13.67 -22.93
C VAL A 449 4.14 12.91 -24.20
N LYS A 450 5.43 12.68 -24.46
CA LYS A 450 5.88 11.76 -25.52
C LYS A 450 5.47 10.32 -25.20
N ALA A 451 5.68 9.87 -23.96
CA ALA A 451 5.31 8.53 -23.52
C ALA A 451 3.81 8.27 -23.59
N LEU A 452 2.97 9.26 -23.29
CA LEU A 452 1.50 9.12 -23.34
C LEU A 452 1.01 8.68 -24.72
N LEU A 453 1.45 9.35 -25.79
CA LEU A 453 1.05 8.98 -27.16
C LEU A 453 1.52 7.56 -27.54
N ALA A 454 2.73 7.20 -27.08
CA ALA A 454 3.25 5.85 -27.34
C ALA A 454 2.51 4.75 -26.55
N MET A 455 1.94 5.08 -25.40
CA MET A 455 1.17 4.15 -24.57
C MET A 455 -0.25 3.92 -25.07
N ASP A 456 -0.88 4.91 -25.72
CA ASP A 456 -2.31 4.91 -26.04
C ASP A 456 -2.76 3.66 -26.82
N ASP A 457 -2.14 3.43 -27.97
CA ASP A 457 -2.46 2.28 -28.80
C ASP A 457 -2.27 0.93 -28.07
N ALA A 458 -1.23 0.82 -27.25
CA ALA A 458 -0.95 -0.39 -26.48
C ALA A 458 -1.98 -0.60 -25.37
N ALA A 459 -2.37 0.46 -24.66
CA ALA A 459 -3.37 0.43 -23.61
C ALA A 459 -4.75 0.05 -24.15
N VAL A 460 -5.20 0.71 -25.23
CA VAL A 460 -6.48 0.41 -25.89
C VAL A 460 -6.52 -1.03 -26.40
N LYS A 461 -5.47 -1.48 -27.09
CA LYS A 461 -5.39 -2.89 -27.57
C LYS A 461 -5.43 -3.90 -26.42
N ALA A 462 -4.74 -3.60 -25.31
CA ALA A 462 -4.75 -4.46 -24.14
C ALA A 462 -6.15 -4.55 -23.51
N LEU A 463 -6.86 -3.43 -23.36
CA LEU A 463 -8.25 -3.43 -22.88
C LEU A 463 -9.19 -4.18 -23.79
N GLN A 464 -9.08 -3.98 -25.10
CA GLN A 464 -9.88 -4.72 -26.08
C GLN A 464 -9.59 -6.22 -26.06
N GLY A 465 -8.32 -6.61 -25.96
CA GLY A 465 -7.87 -8.00 -25.86
C GLY A 465 -8.41 -8.72 -24.62
N GLU A 466 -8.59 -8.01 -23.52
CA GLU A 466 -9.18 -8.52 -22.27
C GLU A 466 -10.70 -8.23 -22.16
N SER A 467 -11.34 -7.70 -23.21
CA SER A 467 -12.77 -7.34 -23.20
C SER A 467 -13.15 -6.34 -22.08
N LEU A 468 -12.25 -5.42 -21.76
CA LEU A 468 -12.41 -4.40 -20.71
C LEU A 468 -12.77 -3.01 -21.25
N TRP A 469 -12.81 -2.85 -22.59
CA TRP A 469 -13.07 -1.56 -23.22
C TRP A 469 -14.47 -1.02 -22.88
N ASP A 470 -15.50 -1.87 -22.89
CA ASP A 470 -16.86 -1.48 -22.54
C ASP A 470 -16.96 -1.08 -21.06
N LEU A 471 -16.25 -1.77 -20.17
CA LEU A 471 -16.17 -1.41 -18.76
C LEU A 471 -15.53 -0.03 -18.58
N TYR A 472 -14.42 0.24 -19.30
CA TYR A 472 -13.78 1.54 -19.32
C TYR A 472 -14.74 2.62 -19.81
N ASN A 473 -15.31 2.43 -20.99
CA ASN A 473 -16.09 3.44 -21.69
C ASN A 473 -17.44 3.76 -21.02
N ASN A 474 -18.12 2.73 -20.45
CA ASN A 474 -19.49 2.87 -19.97
C ASN A 474 -19.59 3.01 -18.45
N ILE A 475 -18.54 2.62 -17.68
CA ILE A 475 -18.60 2.63 -16.22
C ILE A 475 -17.50 3.53 -15.65
N GLU A 476 -16.23 3.22 -15.94
CA GLU A 476 -15.12 3.85 -15.22
C GLU A 476 -14.79 5.25 -15.70
N PHE A 477 -14.82 5.48 -17.01
CA PHE A 477 -14.54 6.81 -17.54
C PHE A 477 -15.64 7.83 -17.19
N PRO A 478 -16.95 7.53 -17.35
CA PRO A 478 -18.01 8.44 -16.91
C PRO A 478 -17.94 8.79 -15.43
N LEU A 479 -17.51 7.82 -14.61
CA LEU A 479 -17.42 7.99 -13.16
C LEU A 479 -16.45 9.11 -12.76
N ILE A 480 -15.43 9.39 -13.56
CA ILE A 480 -14.48 10.48 -13.28
C ILE A 480 -15.22 11.82 -13.11
N HIS A 481 -16.14 12.12 -14.03
CA HIS A 481 -16.96 13.33 -13.95
C HIS A 481 -17.81 13.35 -12.69
N THR A 482 -18.55 12.26 -12.42
CA THR A 482 -19.40 12.12 -11.23
C THR A 482 -18.60 12.35 -9.94
N LEU A 483 -17.38 11.78 -9.85
CA LEU A 483 -16.53 11.96 -8.68
C LEU A 483 -16.03 13.41 -8.52
N VAL A 484 -15.66 14.06 -9.61
CA VAL A 484 -15.26 15.47 -9.58
C VAL A 484 -16.40 16.35 -9.05
N VAL A 485 -17.64 16.13 -9.51
CA VAL A 485 -18.81 16.87 -9.02
C VAL A 485 -19.04 16.61 -7.54
N MET A 486 -19.02 15.35 -7.09
CA MET A 486 -19.21 14.99 -5.69
C MET A 486 -18.15 15.61 -4.78
N GLU A 487 -16.87 15.57 -5.20
CA GLU A 487 -15.77 16.16 -4.44
C GLU A 487 -15.89 17.68 -4.33
N LYS A 488 -16.31 18.34 -5.41
CA LYS A 488 -16.59 19.79 -5.39
C LYS A 488 -17.76 20.13 -4.49
N ASN A 489 -18.84 19.36 -4.55
CA ASN A 489 -20.01 19.56 -3.69
C ASN A 489 -19.58 19.48 -2.23
N GLY A 490 -18.82 18.46 -1.84
CA GLY A 490 -18.48 18.20 -0.45
C GLY A 490 -19.71 18.06 0.44
N ILE A 491 -19.53 17.72 1.70
CA ILE A 491 -20.63 17.59 2.67
C ILE A 491 -20.47 18.62 3.80
N TYR A 492 -21.55 19.29 4.15
CA TYR A 492 -21.54 20.26 5.24
C TYR A 492 -21.48 19.57 6.60
N ILE A 493 -20.64 20.08 7.47
CA ILE A 493 -20.54 19.66 8.88
C ILE A 493 -20.77 20.88 9.77
N ASP A 494 -21.58 20.71 10.82
CA ASP A 494 -21.84 21.77 11.80
C ASP A 494 -20.62 21.97 12.70
N PRO A 495 -19.87 23.07 12.58
CA PRO A 495 -18.64 23.27 13.34
C PRO A 495 -18.87 23.47 14.82
N VAL A 496 -20.04 24.01 15.23
CA VAL A 496 -20.39 24.24 16.65
C VAL A 496 -20.65 22.90 17.31
N LYS A 497 -21.48 22.06 16.70
CA LYS A 497 -21.76 20.71 17.20
C LYS A 497 -20.53 19.82 17.20
N LEU A 498 -19.64 19.99 16.22
CA LEU A 498 -18.36 19.28 16.19
C LEU A 498 -17.51 19.61 17.40
N GLU A 499 -17.40 20.89 17.75
CA GLU A 499 -16.64 21.34 18.94
C GLU A 499 -17.29 20.82 20.23
N GLU A 500 -18.62 20.93 20.36
CA GLU A 500 -19.36 20.40 21.51
C GLU A 500 -19.13 18.88 21.69
N THR A 501 -19.21 18.12 20.59
CA THR A 501 -18.96 16.67 20.58
C THR A 501 -17.50 16.35 20.91
N THR A 502 -16.57 17.17 20.43
CA THR A 502 -15.13 17.03 20.74
C THR A 502 -14.87 17.20 22.23
N VAL A 503 -15.42 18.24 22.84
CA VAL A 503 -15.31 18.49 24.28
C VAL A 503 -15.92 17.33 25.08
N LYS A 504 -17.11 16.87 24.70
CA LYS A 504 -17.79 15.72 25.34
C LYS A 504 -16.91 14.46 25.29
N PHE A 505 -16.39 14.09 24.11
CA PHE A 505 -15.61 12.86 23.96
C PHE A 505 -14.25 12.95 24.63
N LYS A 506 -13.62 14.12 24.68
CA LYS A 506 -12.37 14.34 25.43
C LYS A 506 -12.58 14.14 26.92
N ALA A 507 -13.65 14.71 27.48
CA ALA A 507 -14.00 14.52 28.91
C ALA A 507 -14.27 13.05 29.23
N GLU A 508 -14.96 12.31 28.35
CA GLU A 508 -15.16 10.87 28.52
C GLU A 508 -13.85 10.09 28.43
N LEU A 509 -12.99 10.44 27.48
CA LEU A 509 -11.68 9.80 27.31
C LEU A 509 -10.82 9.96 28.58
N GLU A 510 -10.79 11.16 29.16
CA GLU A 510 -10.08 11.45 30.42
C GLU A 510 -10.66 10.62 31.57
N ALA A 511 -12.00 10.53 31.70
CA ALA A 511 -12.64 9.74 32.74
C ALA A 511 -12.28 8.24 32.62
N VAL A 512 -12.37 7.67 31.42
CA VAL A 512 -12.01 6.25 31.18
C VAL A 512 -10.51 6.03 31.41
N GLN A 513 -9.66 6.98 31.04
CA GLN A 513 -8.22 6.91 31.29
C GLN A 513 -7.92 6.87 32.79
N GLN A 514 -8.60 7.67 33.61
CA GLN A 514 -8.44 7.68 35.05
C GLN A 514 -8.89 6.33 35.67
N GLU A 515 -10.02 5.77 35.21
CA GLU A 515 -10.45 4.45 35.64
C GLU A 515 -9.43 3.34 35.29
N ILE A 516 -8.80 3.41 34.14
CA ILE A 516 -7.73 2.47 33.75
C ILE A 516 -6.54 2.58 34.68
N TYR A 517 -6.11 3.81 35.03
CA TYR A 517 -4.99 4.03 35.97
C TYR A 517 -5.31 3.53 37.37
N GLU A 518 -6.54 3.73 37.85
CA GLU A 518 -6.97 3.20 39.12
C GLU A 518 -6.96 1.66 39.15
N LEU A 519 -7.44 1.04 38.09
CA LEU A 519 -7.44 -0.44 37.99
C LEU A 519 -6.02 -1.01 37.82
N ALA A 520 -5.13 -0.29 37.13
CA ALA A 520 -3.73 -0.67 36.96
C ALA A 520 -2.85 -0.38 38.21
N GLY A 521 -3.29 0.52 39.09
CA GLY A 521 -2.54 1.00 40.27
C GLY A 521 -1.38 1.94 39.92
N GLU A 522 -1.25 2.39 38.66
CA GLU A 522 -0.22 3.30 38.19
C GLU A 522 -0.60 3.96 36.87
N THR A 523 0.09 5.08 36.56
CA THR A 523 -0.06 5.77 35.26
C THR A 523 0.91 5.21 34.22
N PHE A 524 0.44 5.04 33.01
CA PHE A 524 1.24 4.56 31.87
C PHE A 524 0.65 5.04 30.55
N ASN A 525 1.37 4.91 29.45
CA ASN A 525 0.83 5.24 28.13
C ASN A 525 -0.03 4.09 27.58
N ILE A 526 -1.36 4.24 27.66
CA ILE A 526 -2.35 3.25 27.22
C ILE A 526 -2.22 2.97 25.70
N ASN A 527 -1.77 3.95 24.92
CA ASN A 527 -1.56 3.82 23.49
C ASN A 527 -0.22 3.14 23.14
N SER A 528 0.63 2.84 24.13
CA SER A 528 1.86 2.07 23.91
C SER A 528 1.61 0.58 24.08
N PRO A 529 1.62 -0.24 22.99
CA PRO A 529 1.40 -1.69 23.10
C PRO A 529 2.39 -2.36 24.06
N LYS A 530 3.62 -1.84 24.15
CA LYS A 530 4.66 -2.38 25.03
C LYS A 530 4.32 -2.14 26.50
N GLN A 531 3.96 -0.89 26.88
CA GLN A 531 3.62 -0.57 28.27
C GLN A 531 2.33 -1.27 28.69
N LEU A 532 1.31 -1.25 27.81
CA LEU A 532 0.06 -1.94 28.06
C LEU A 532 0.27 -3.46 28.22
N GLY A 533 1.13 -4.08 27.38
CA GLY A 533 1.48 -5.49 27.51
C GLY A 533 2.12 -5.83 28.85
N ILE A 534 3.01 -4.99 29.37
CA ILE A 534 3.62 -5.16 30.71
C ILE A 534 2.53 -5.10 31.79
N ILE A 535 1.62 -4.12 31.72
CA ILE A 535 0.54 -3.98 32.71
C ILE A 535 -0.35 -5.23 32.70
N LEU A 536 -0.87 -5.62 31.55
CA LEU A 536 -1.85 -6.71 31.44
C LEU A 536 -1.23 -8.09 31.76
N PHE A 537 -0.08 -8.40 31.18
CA PHE A 537 0.46 -9.77 31.18
C PHE A 537 1.54 -10.01 32.24
N GLU A 538 2.29 -8.98 32.67
CA GLU A 538 3.31 -9.16 33.71
C GLU A 538 2.86 -8.73 35.10
N LYS A 539 2.12 -7.61 35.21
CA LYS A 539 1.68 -7.09 36.52
C LYS A 539 0.34 -7.65 36.97
N MET A 540 -0.63 -7.70 36.05
CA MET A 540 -1.97 -8.24 36.34
C MET A 540 -2.07 -9.74 36.08
N ASN A 541 -1.05 -10.38 35.48
CA ASN A 541 -0.96 -11.81 35.19
C ASN A 541 -2.13 -12.36 34.34
N LEU A 542 -2.66 -11.57 33.38
CA LEU A 542 -3.69 -12.06 32.49
C LEU A 542 -3.12 -13.12 31.52
N PRO A 543 -3.97 -14.03 30.99
CA PRO A 543 -3.53 -15.09 30.07
C PRO A 543 -2.92 -14.49 28.80
N VAL A 544 -1.75 -14.99 28.40
CA VAL A 544 -1.09 -14.57 27.16
C VAL A 544 -1.68 -15.33 25.98
N ILE A 545 -2.52 -14.69 25.18
CA ILE A 545 -3.18 -15.30 24.01
C ILE A 545 -2.23 -15.35 22.81
N LYS A 546 -1.47 -14.24 22.57
CA LYS A 546 -0.62 -14.12 21.37
C LYS A 546 0.62 -13.30 21.68
N LYS A 547 1.76 -13.72 21.16
CA LYS A 547 3.01 -12.96 21.20
C LYS A 547 3.35 -12.43 19.81
N THR A 548 3.94 -11.26 19.78
CA THR A 548 4.55 -10.67 18.57
C THR A 548 6.07 -10.80 18.63
N LYS A 549 6.77 -10.48 17.55
CA LYS A 549 8.26 -10.44 17.54
C LYS A 549 8.85 -9.48 18.60
N THR A 550 8.08 -8.47 19.02
CA THR A 550 8.52 -7.40 19.90
C THR A 550 7.91 -7.44 21.31
N GLY A 551 7.12 -8.49 21.64
CA GLY A 551 6.48 -8.61 22.94
C GLY A 551 5.07 -9.21 22.87
N TYR A 552 4.22 -8.83 23.83
CA TYR A 552 2.83 -9.29 23.91
C TYR A 552 1.96 -8.57 22.88
N SER A 553 1.08 -9.30 22.21
CA SER A 553 0.04 -8.66 21.38
C SER A 553 -1.04 -8.06 22.29
N THR A 554 -1.39 -6.82 22.00
CA THR A 554 -2.51 -6.11 22.60
C THR A 554 -3.49 -5.62 21.51
N ASP A 555 -3.55 -6.36 20.37
CA ASP A 555 -4.52 -6.05 19.32
C ASP A 555 -5.97 -6.24 19.81
N ALA A 556 -6.91 -5.69 19.03
CA ALA A 556 -8.32 -5.70 19.43
C ALA A 556 -8.87 -7.12 19.63
N GLU A 557 -8.42 -8.08 18.79
CA GLU A 557 -8.83 -9.47 18.87
C GLU A 557 -8.38 -10.13 20.18
N VAL A 558 -7.12 -9.90 20.59
CA VAL A 558 -6.56 -10.40 21.84
C VAL A 558 -7.28 -9.79 23.05
N LEU A 559 -7.53 -8.48 23.01
CA LEU A 559 -8.24 -7.80 24.10
C LEU A 559 -9.70 -8.26 24.18
N ASP A 560 -10.35 -8.50 23.05
CA ASP A 560 -11.73 -9.02 23.06
C ASP A 560 -11.85 -10.40 23.68
N MET A 561 -10.89 -11.30 23.41
CA MET A 561 -10.80 -12.61 24.07
C MET A 561 -10.57 -12.49 25.59
N LEU A 562 -9.92 -11.44 26.04
CA LEU A 562 -9.63 -11.16 27.46
C LEU A 562 -10.71 -10.34 28.15
N ARG A 563 -11.78 -9.95 27.46
CA ARG A 563 -12.82 -9.03 27.95
C ARG A 563 -13.41 -9.45 29.31
N HIS A 564 -13.58 -10.73 29.52
CA HIS A 564 -14.19 -11.29 30.75
C HIS A 564 -13.18 -11.65 31.84
N GLU A 565 -11.89 -11.55 31.55
CA GLU A 565 -10.81 -11.89 32.50
C GLU A 565 -10.53 -10.77 33.51
N SER A 566 -10.74 -9.51 33.10
CA SER A 566 -10.50 -8.36 33.99
C SER A 566 -11.25 -7.10 33.52
N PRO A 567 -11.83 -6.32 34.46
CA PRO A 567 -12.53 -5.08 34.15
C PRO A 567 -11.68 -4.05 33.38
N ILE A 568 -10.36 -4.04 33.57
CA ILE A 568 -9.44 -3.11 32.88
C ILE A 568 -9.49 -3.32 31.38
N VAL A 569 -9.69 -4.56 30.91
CA VAL A 569 -9.68 -4.88 29.48
C VAL A 569 -10.86 -4.21 28.76
N GLU A 570 -12.04 -4.25 29.38
CA GLU A 570 -13.23 -3.58 28.86
C GLU A 570 -13.02 -2.06 28.81
N LYS A 571 -12.39 -1.47 29.82
CA LYS A 571 -12.06 -0.03 29.86
C LYS A 571 -11.02 0.33 28.79
N ILE A 572 -10.03 -0.51 28.53
CA ILE A 572 -9.03 -0.28 27.47
C ILE A 572 -9.69 -0.34 26.09
N LEU A 573 -10.60 -1.27 25.85
CA LEU A 573 -11.37 -1.35 24.59
C LEU A 573 -12.23 -0.08 24.41
N ALA A 574 -12.92 0.37 25.46
CA ALA A 574 -13.69 1.61 25.47
C ALA A 574 -12.79 2.83 25.20
N TYR A 575 -11.65 2.94 25.90
CA TYR A 575 -10.67 4.01 25.71
C TYR A 575 -10.19 4.09 24.25
N ARG A 576 -9.75 2.96 23.68
CA ARG A 576 -9.29 2.92 22.29
C ARG A 576 -10.37 3.31 21.29
N SER A 577 -11.61 2.89 21.53
CA SER A 577 -12.75 3.28 20.70
C SER A 577 -12.97 4.79 20.72
N VAL A 578 -13.02 5.40 21.91
CA VAL A 578 -13.23 6.85 22.06
C VAL A 578 -12.02 7.64 21.56
N ALA A 579 -10.79 7.21 21.88
CA ALA A 579 -9.57 7.86 21.42
C ALA A 579 -9.49 7.93 19.89
N LYS A 580 -9.90 6.85 19.19
CA LYS A 580 -9.98 6.83 17.73
C LYS A 580 -11.03 7.82 17.22
N LEU A 581 -12.18 7.93 17.86
CA LEU A 581 -13.21 8.88 17.45
C LEU A 581 -12.74 10.32 17.63
N VAL A 582 -12.10 10.63 18.75
CA VAL A 582 -11.55 11.96 19.02
C VAL A 582 -10.48 12.32 17.99
N SER A 583 -9.46 11.48 17.83
CA SER A 583 -8.31 11.82 16.97
C SER A 583 -8.66 11.82 15.49
N THR A 584 -9.47 10.85 15.02
CA THR A 584 -9.74 10.68 13.60
C THR A 584 -10.92 11.52 13.13
N TYR A 585 -12.02 11.56 13.92
CA TYR A 585 -13.26 12.18 13.47
C TYR A 585 -13.56 13.52 14.13
N CYS A 586 -13.16 13.77 15.38
CA CYS A 586 -13.34 15.09 15.96
C CYS A 586 -12.22 16.05 15.52
N GLU A 587 -10.99 15.77 15.94
CA GLU A 587 -9.84 16.62 15.62
C GLU A 587 -9.45 16.54 14.13
N GLY A 588 -9.50 15.33 13.56
CA GLY A 588 -9.17 15.12 12.15
C GLY A 588 -10.13 15.83 11.19
N LEU A 589 -11.44 15.82 11.45
CA LEU A 589 -12.41 16.54 10.61
C LEU A 589 -12.30 18.04 10.76
N ALA A 590 -12.08 18.54 11.98
CA ALA A 590 -11.99 19.97 12.25
C ALA A 590 -10.93 20.70 11.39
N VAL A 591 -9.78 20.05 11.14
CA VAL A 591 -8.70 20.63 10.30
C VAL A 591 -8.95 20.50 8.81
N LEU A 592 -9.95 19.71 8.39
CA LEU A 592 -10.30 19.45 6.99
C LEU A 592 -11.53 20.23 6.54
N ILE A 593 -12.19 20.96 7.42
CA ILE A 593 -13.27 21.86 7.03
C ILE A 593 -12.68 22.98 6.18
N ASN A 594 -13.18 23.11 4.96
CA ASN A 594 -12.80 24.22 4.10
C ASN A 594 -13.37 25.54 4.67
N PRO A 595 -12.52 26.57 4.91
CA PRO A 595 -12.97 27.81 5.56
C PRO A 595 -13.93 28.65 4.69
N GLU A 596 -13.96 28.44 3.37
CA GLU A 596 -14.82 29.18 2.44
C GLU A 596 -16.17 28.51 2.25
N THR A 597 -16.17 27.17 2.10
CA THR A 597 -17.41 26.41 1.85
C THR A 597 -18.07 25.87 3.13
N HIS A 598 -17.35 25.85 4.24
CA HIS A 598 -17.72 25.18 5.49
C HIS A 598 -18.06 23.69 5.32
N ARG A 599 -17.49 23.06 4.28
CA ARG A 599 -17.73 21.67 3.91
C ARG A 599 -16.45 20.83 4.03
N ILE A 600 -16.64 19.55 4.10
CA ILE A 600 -15.58 18.56 3.98
C ILE A 600 -15.61 18.01 2.56
N HIS A 601 -14.50 18.14 1.86
CA HIS A 601 -14.30 17.66 0.51
C HIS A 601 -13.39 16.42 0.54
N THR A 602 -14.02 15.25 0.69
CA THR A 602 -13.28 13.98 0.64
C THR A 602 -12.80 13.70 -0.77
N THR A 603 -11.69 13.00 -0.91
CA THR A 603 -11.22 12.49 -2.20
C THR A 603 -11.70 11.07 -2.40
N PHE A 604 -12.40 10.78 -3.50
CA PHE A 604 -12.78 9.43 -3.90
C PHE A 604 -11.72 8.83 -4.82
N ASN A 605 -11.12 7.74 -4.39
CA ASN A 605 -10.08 7.07 -5.14
C ASN A 605 -10.68 5.90 -5.94
N GLN A 606 -10.54 5.97 -7.26
CA GLN A 606 -11.09 4.99 -8.19
C GLN A 606 -10.15 3.79 -8.43
N MET A 607 -8.85 3.96 -8.24
CA MET A 607 -7.80 3.01 -8.62
C MET A 607 -7.08 2.35 -7.42
N VAL A 608 -7.74 2.20 -6.27
CA VAL A 608 -7.09 1.70 -5.04
C VAL A 608 -7.51 0.27 -4.71
N THR A 609 -8.79 -0.06 -4.88
CA THR A 609 -9.29 -1.37 -4.46
C THR A 609 -9.23 -2.39 -5.57
N ALA A 610 -8.83 -3.61 -5.25
CA ALA A 610 -8.77 -4.70 -6.23
C ALA A 610 -10.16 -5.27 -6.63
N THR A 611 -11.23 -4.83 -5.96
CA THR A 611 -12.61 -5.25 -6.24
C THR A 611 -13.37 -4.28 -7.13
N GLY A 612 -12.81 -3.11 -7.44
CA GLY A 612 -13.50 -2.04 -8.14
C GLY A 612 -14.30 -1.09 -7.24
N ARG A 613 -14.41 -1.36 -5.93
CA ARG A 613 -15.04 -0.43 -4.99
C ARG A 613 -14.25 0.88 -4.92
N LEU A 614 -14.94 1.99 -4.72
CA LEU A 614 -14.30 3.25 -4.38
C LEU A 614 -13.70 3.19 -2.98
N SER A 615 -12.63 3.93 -2.76
CA SER A 615 -12.16 4.26 -1.42
C SER A 615 -12.20 5.78 -1.23
N SER A 616 -12.32 6.23 0.01
CA SER A 616 -12.36 7.64 0.37
C SER A 616 -11.16 7.97 1.25
N SER A 617 -10.55 9.13 1.01
CA SER A 617 -9.41 9.64 1.78
C SER A 617 -9.52 11.14 2.00
N ASP A 618 -8.83 11.63 2.99
CA ASP A 618 -8.69 13.05 3.34
C ASP A 618 -10.02 13.82 3.53
N PRO A 619 -10.98 13.33 4.36
CA PRO A 619 -10.94 12.16 5.25
C PRO A 619 -11.62 10.92 4.67
N ASN A 620 -11.39 9.74 5.26
CA ASN A 620 -12.16 8.55 4.90
C ASN A 620 -13.55 8.58 5.56
N LEU A 621 -14.56 9.07 4.84
CA LEU A 621 -15.93 9.15 5.31
C LEU A 621 -16.67 7.80 5.26
N GLN A 622 -16.17 6.83 4.46
CA GLN A 622 -16.76 5.49 4.35
C GLN A 622 -16.57 4.63 5.62
N ASN A 623 -15.61 5.01 6.48
CA ASN A 623 -15.27 4.27 7.68
C ASN A 623 -15.87 4.84 8.98
N ILE A 624 -16.77 5.83 8.91
CA ILE A 624 -17.47 6.34 10.09
C ILE A 624 -18.43 5.26 10.62
N PRO A 625 -18.29 4.80 11.88
CA PRO A 625 -19.11 3.70 12.40
C PRO A 625 -20.61 4.01 12.38
N VAL A 626 -21.41 3.06 11.91
CA VAL A 626 -22.88 3.19 11.85
C VAL A 626 -23.55 2.52 13.06
N ARG A 627 -22.99 1.39 13.50
CA ARG A 627 -23.64 0.50 14.49
C ARG A 627 -23.51 0.97 15.93
N THR A 628 -22.48 1.75 16.24
CA THR A 628 -22.23 2.23 17.59
C THR A 628 -22.96 3.56 17.83
N GLU A 629 -23.43 3.79 19.06
CA GLU A 629 -24.08 5.04 19.46
C GLU A 629 -23.16 6.26 19.18
N LYS A 630 -21.90 6.17 19.56
CA LYS A 630 -20.90 7.21 19.32
C LYS A 630 -20.59 7.45 17.83
N GLY A 631 -20.59 6.40 17.03
CA GLY A 631 -20.48 6.55 15.58
C GLY A 631 -21.67 7.28 14.98
N ARG A 632 -22.88 7.03 15.49
CA ARG A 632 -24.07 7.79 15.12
C ARG A 632 -23.99 9.24 15.56
N GLU A 633 -23.42 9.54 16.73
CA GLU A 633 -23.17 10.92 17.16
C GLU A 633 -22.24 11.67 16.16
N ILE A 634 -21.21 11.01 15.64
CA ILE A 634 -20.36 11.61 14.60
C ILE A 634 -21.14 11.83 13.29
N ARG A 635 -21.95 10.85 12.86
CA ARG A 635 -22.78 11.02 11.65
C ARG A 635 -23.83 12.13 11.81
N ALA A 636 -24.33 12.36 13.02
CA ALA A 636 -25.28 13.43 13.32
C ALA A 636 -24.71 14.85 13.18
N LEU A 637 -23.39 14.98 13.00
CA LEU A 637 -22.72 16.26 12.74
C LEU A 637 -22.86 16.74 11.29
N PHE A 638 -23.23 15.84 10.36
CA PHE A 638 -23.36 16.14 8.95
C PHE A 638 -24.79 16.51 8.58
N TYR A 639 -24.95 17.68 8.02
CA TYR A 639 -26.23 18.30 7.66
C TYR A 639 -26.27 18.68 6.17
N PRO A 640 -27.47 18.99 5.61
CA PRO A 640 -27.53 19.69 4.34
C PRO A 640 -26.89 21.08 4.50
N GLY A 641 -26.20 21.53 3.46
CA GLY A 641 -25.55 22.85 3.48
C GLY A 641 -26.56 23.98 3.25
N GLU A 642 -26.05 25.21 3.25
CA GLU A 642 -26.86 26.40 3.00
C GLU A 642 -27.61 26.31 1.66
N GLY A 643 -28.91 26.56 1.66
CA GLY A 643 -29.79 26.48 0.49
C GLY A 643 -30.36 25.09 0.22
N PHE A 644 -30.14 24.13 1.10
CA PHE A 644 -30.73 22.79 1.09
C PHE A 644 -31.45 22.51 2.41
N ASP A 645 -32.47 21.65 2.35
CA ASP A 645 -33.37 21.44 3.47
C ASP A 645 -33.21 20.09 4.16
N THR A 646 -32.79 19.06 3.42
CA THR A 646 -32.70 17.68 3.94
C THR A 646 -31.61 16.90 3.27
N LEU A 647 -31.10 15.87 3.94
CA LEU A 647 -30.30 14.80 3.33
C LEU A 647 -31.22 13.67 2.88
N VAL A 648 -30.96 13.10 1.74
CA VAL A 648 -31.62 11.89 1.22
C VAL A 648 -30.56 10.80 1.05
N SER A 649 -30.84 9.61 1.60
CA SER A 649 -30.04 8.41 1.41
C SER A 649 -30.84 7.39 0.60
N ALA A 650 -30.17 6.75 -0.35
CA ALA A 650 -30.69 5.62 -1.11
C ALA A 650 -29.69 4.45 -1.01
N ASP A 651 -30.12 3.36 -0.37
CA ASP A 651 -29.27 2.20 -0.04
C ASP A 651 -29.81 0.93 -0.70
N TYR A 652 -28.94 0.17 -1.39
CA TYR A 652 -29.33 -1.11 -1.96
C TYR A 652 -29.59 -2.16 -0.89
N SER A 653 -30.78 -2.72 -0.89
CA SER A 653 -31.13 -3.79 0.05
C SER A 653 -30.53 -5.12 -0.39
N GLN A 654 -29.52 -5.60 0.36
CA GLN A 654 -28.90 -6.93 0.21
C GLN A 654 -28.37 -7.21 -1.19
N ILE A 655 -27.72 -6.23 -1.82
CA ILE A 655 -27.27 -6.32 -3.22
C ILE A 655 -26.39 -7.53 -3.50
N GLU A 656 -25.42 -7.85 -2.62
CA GLU A 656 -24.50 -8.98 -2.81
C GLU A 656 -25.24 -10.33 -2.84
N LEU A 657 -26.27 -10.52 -2.01
CA LEU A 657 -27.10 -11.75 -2.02
C LEU A 657 -27.98 -11.82 -3.26
N ARG A 658 -28.49 -10.70 -3.76
CA ARG A 658 -29.25 -10.65 -5.01
C ARG A 658 -28.38 -10.97 -6.22
N ILE A 659 -27.16 -10.44 -6.23
CA ILE A 659 -26.15 -10.78 -7.26
C ILE A 659 -25.81 -12.26 -7.19
N LEU A 660 -25.61 -12.81 -6.00
CA LEU A 660 -25.37 -14.25 -5.83
C LEU A 660 -26.53 -15.09 -6.37
N ALA A 661 -27.77 -14.71 -6.10
CA ALA A 661 -28.96 -15.39 -6.62
C ALA A 661 -28.96 -15.36 -8.15
N HIS A 662 -28.66 -14.22 -8.76
CA HIS A 662 -28.58 -14.06 -10.22
C HIS A 662 -27.47 -14.91 -10.84
N LEU A 663 -26.25 -14.78 -10.33
CA LEU A 663 -25.06 -15.45 -10.87
C LEU A 663 -25.10 -16.98 -10.70
N SER A 664 -25.60 -17.47 -9.57
CA SER A 664 -25.74 -18.89 -9.32
C SER A 664 -26.93 -19.51 -10.07
N GLY A 665 -27.95 -18.74 -10.36
CA GLY A 665 -29.19 -19.22 -10.94
C GLY A 665 -29.96 -20.18 -10.00
N ASP A 666 -29.77 -20.06 -8.66
CA ASP A 666 -30.45 -20.91 -7.69
C ASP A 666 -31.93 -20.54 -7.58
N GLU A 667 -32.80 -21.50 -7.98
CA GLU A 667 -34.25 -21.27 -8.10
C GLU A 667 -34.92 -20.96 -6.76
N ALA A 668 -34.45 -21.58 -5.67
CA ALA A 668 -35.02 -21.35 -4.34
C ALA A 668 -34.67 -19.96 -3.83
N LEU A 669 -33.42 -19.52 -4.06
CA LEU A 669 -32.95 -18.20 -3.69
C LEU A 669 -33.62 -17.11 -4.54
N ILE A 670 -33.71 -17.29 -5.87
CA ILE A 670 -34.39 -16.40 -6.80
C ILE A 670 -35.86 -16.26 -6.41
N LYS A 671 -36.54 -17.36 -6.15
CA LYS A 671 -37.95 -17.33 -5.74
C LYS A 671 -38.15 -16.59 -4.43
N ALA A 672 -37.27 -16.79 -3.44
CA ALA A 672 -37.38 -16.08 -2.16
C ALA A 672 -37.31 -14.55 -2.32
N PHE A 673 -36.41 -14.06 -3.17
CA PHE A 673 -36.31 -12.63 -3.47
C PHE A 673 -37.50 -12.11 -4.28
N ASN A 674 -37.99 -12.85 -5.27
CA ASN A 674 -39.15 -12.46 -6.08
C ASN A 674 -40.45 -12.45 -5.28
N ASP A 675 -40.57 -13.34 -4.29
CA ASP A 675 -41.71 -13.37 -3.36
C ASP A 675 -41.63 -12.28 -2.26
N GLY A 676 -40.56 -11.45 -2.22
CA GLY A 676 -40.34 -10.41 -1.20
C GLY A 676 -40.10 -10.92 0.21
N LYS A 677 -39.59 -12.16 0.38
CA LYS A 677 -39.36 -12.77 1.69
C LYS A 677 -38.11 -12.20 2.39
N ASP A 678 -38.15 -12.20 3.73
CA ASP A 678 -36.93 -11.97 4.53
C ASP A 678 -35.95 -13.12 4.28
N ILE A 679 -34.93 -12.87 3.48
CA ILE A 679 -33.98 -13.89 3.02
C ILE A 679 -33.24 -14.59 4.17
N HIS A 680 -32.95 -13.90 5.27
CA HIS A 680 -32.30 -14.48 6.43
C HIS A 680 -33.22 -15.39 7.20
N ARG A 681 -34.48 -14.98 7.37
CA ARG A 681 -35.52 -15.81 7.98
C ARG A 681 -35.88 -16.99 7.08
N PHE A 682 -35.96 -16.77 5.77
CA PHE A 682 -36.19 -17.83 4.80
C PHE A 682 -35.05 -18.86 4.81
N THR A 683 -33.79 -18.43 4.80
CA THR A 683 -32.63 -19.32 4.89
C THR A 683 -32.64 -20.11 6.19
N ALA A 684 -32.93 -19.46 7.33
CA ALA A 684 -33.03 -20.16 8.61
C ALA A 684 -34.11 -21.26 8.58
N ALA A 685 -35.29 -20.92 8.05
CA ALA A 685 -36.41 -21.86 7.92
C ALA A 685 -36.03 -23.08 7.04
N GLU A 686 -35.45 -22.82 5.87
CA GLU A 686 -35.01 -23.87 4.92
C GLU A 686 -33.91 -24.77 5.50
N VAL A 687 -32.91 -24.18 6.14
CA VAL A 687 -31.77 -24.93 6.70
C VAL A 687 -32.20 -25.75 7.92
N LEU A 688 -33.06 -25.17 8.80
CA LEU A 688 -33.49 -25.84 10.03
C LEU A 688 -34.74 -26.72 9.85
N GLY A 689 -35.38 -26.68 8.68
CA GLY A 689 -36.60 -27.43 8.38
C GLY A 689 -37.82 -27.00 9.20
N LYS A 690 -37.92 -25.69 9.47
CA LYS A 690 -39.00 -25.04 10.24
C LYS A 690 -39.85 -24.14 9.33
N SER A 691 -41.06 -23.79 9.80
CA SER A 691 -41.79 -22.70 9.17
C SER A 691 -41.12 -21.36 9.49
N GLN A 692 -41.34 -20.33 8.64
CA GLN A 692 -40.75 -19.01 8.86
C GLN A 692 -41.20 -18.36 10.16
N ASP A 693 -42.44 -18.63 10.60
CA ASP A 693 -43.03 -18.09 11.83
C ASP A 693 -42.38 -18.68 13.08
N GLU A 694 -41.79 -19.89 12.99
CA GLU A 694 -41.13 -20.57 14.09
C GLU A 694 -39.64 -20.17 14.19
N VAL A 695 -39.08 -19.43 13.24
CA VAL A 695 -37.70 -18.98 13.26
C VAL A 695 -37.52 -17.89 14.30
N THR A 696 -36.65 -18.16 15.28
CA THR A 696 -36.30 -17.20 16.32
C THR A 696 -35.41 -16.06 15.79
N SER A 697 -35.31 -14.97 16.53
CA SER A 697 -34.43 -13.86 16.20
C SER A 697 -32.94 -14.26 16.17
N GLU A 698 -32.54 -15.20 17.04
CA GLU A 698 -31.20 -15.75 17.09
C GLU A 698 -30.89 -16.61 15.86
N GLU A 699 -31.79 -17.52 15.51
CA GLU A 699 -31.66 -18.34 14.29
C GLU A 699 -31.62 -17.50 13.02
N ARG A 700 -32.41 -16.45 12.94
CA ARG A 700 -32.35 -15.47 11.86
C ARG A 700 -30.98 -14.76 11.83
N SER A 701 -30.44 -14.39 12.99
CA SER A 701 -29.12 -13.75 13.09
C SER A 701 -27.99 -14.70 12.67
N HIS A 702 -28.08 -15.98 13.04
CA HIS A 702 -27.16 -17.02 12.59
C HIS A 702 -27.22 -17.20 11.08
N ALA A 703 -28.42 -17.27 10.51
CA ALA A 703 -28.59 -17.37 9.05
C ALA A 703 -28.06 -16.12 8.34
N LYS A 704 -28.19 -14.93 8.92
CA LYS A 704 -27.58 -13.71 8.38
C LYS A 704 -26.07 -13.83 8.31
N ALA A 705 -25.41 -14.29 9.39
CA ALA A 705 -23.97 -14.48 9.42
C ALA A 705 -23.52 -15.55 8.39
N VAL A 706 -24.28 -16.63 8.23
CA VAL A 706 -24.01 -17.66 7.23
C VAL A 706 -24.17 -17.12 5.80
N ASN A 707 -25.27 -16.45 5.50
CA ASN A 707 -25.54 -15.89 4.17
C ASN A 707 -24.40 -14.98 3.69
N PHE A 708 -23.91 -14.07 4.57
CA PHE A 708 -22.76 -13.24 4.25
C PHE A 708 -21.45 -14.04 4.28
N GLY A 709 -21.29 -14.93 5.24
CA GLY A 709 -20.10 -15.76 5.36
C GLY A 709 -19.85 -16.62 4.11
N ILE A 710 -20.88 -17.17 3.50
CA ILE A 710 -20.77 -17.95 2.26
C ILE A 710 -20.20 -17.08 1.13
N ILE A 711 -20.68 -15.85 0.94
CA ILE A 711 -20.14 -14.92 -0.07
C ILE A 711 -18.64 -14.70 0.15
N TYR A 712 -18.20 -14.63 1.40
CA TYR A 712 -16.79 -14.43 1.76
C TYR A 712 -15.98 -15.73 1.87
N GLY A 713 -16.55 -16.87 1.54
CA GLY A 713 -15.89 -18.19 1.61
C GLY A 713 -15.51 -18.57 3.04
N ILE A 714 -16.42 -18.34 4.00
CA ILE A 714 -16.17 -18.63 5.42
C ILE A 714 -15.90 -20.12 5.64
N SER A 715 -14.91 -20.43 6.50
CA SER A 715 -14.64 -21.80 6.94
C SER A 715 -15.51 -22.18 8.14
N ASP A 716 -15.63 -23.49 8.43
CA ASP A 716 -16.26 -24.02 9.62
C ASP A 716 -15.66 -23.42 10.91
N PHE A 717 -14.34 -23.19 10.92
CA PHE A 717 -13.64 -22.55 12.04
C PHE A 717 -14.02 -21.05 12.16
N GLY A 718 -14.07 -20.32 11.05
CA GLY A 718 -14.49 -18.91 11.05
C GLY A 718 -15.92 -18.76 11.56
N LEU A 719 -16.84 -19.55 10.99
CA LEU A 719 -18.25 -19.51 11.37
C LEU A 719 -18.49 -19.91 12.84
N SER A 720 -17.77 -20.92 13.32
CA SER A 720 -17.89 -21.35 14.73
C SER A 720 -17.50 -20.24 15.70
N ARG A 721 -16.46 -19.48 15.37
CA ARG A 721 -16.02 -18.35 16.17
C ARG A 721 -17.01 -17.18 16.13
N ASP A 722 -17.51 -16.87 14.96
CA ASP A 722 -18.40 -15.71 14.75
C ASP A 722 -19.78 -15.93 15.42
N LEU A 723 -20.24 -17.17 15.47
CA LEU A 723 -21.52 -17.55 16.10
C LEU A 723 -21.40 -18.06 17.55
N GLY A 724 -20.19 -18.30 18.06
CA GLY A 724 -19.99 -18.89 19.38
C GLY A 724 -20.46 -20.35 19.50
N ILE A 725 -20.51 -21.08 18.39
CA ILE A 725 -20.95 -22.49 18.32
C ILE A 725 -19.75 -23.43 18.10
N THR A 726 -19.96 -24.72 18.25
CA THR A 726 -18.90 -25.70 17.98
C THR A 726 -18.56 -25.76 16.50
N ARG A 727 -17.33 -26.13 16.18
CA ARG A 727 -16.89 -26.31 14.78
C ARG A 727 -17.73 -27.34 14.01
N GLN A 728 -18.20 -28.38 14.71
CA GLN A 728 -19.05 -29.39 14.10
C GLN A 728 -20.44 -28.84 13.76
N GLU A 729 -21.03 -28.03 14.62
CA GLU A 729 -22.30 -27.34 14.34
C GLU A 729 -22.16 -26.37 13.17
N ALA A 730 -21.08 -25.58 13.13
CA ALA A 730 -20.79 -24.68 12.02
C ALA A 730 -20.64 -25.43 10.69
N LYS A 731 -19.92 -26.56 10.69
CA LYS A 731 -19.78 -27.44 9.52
C LYS A 731 -21.13 -27.97 9.04
N ASN A 732 -21.94 -28.50 9.97
CA ASN A 732 -23.26 -29.01 9.66
C ASN A 732 -24.16 -27.92 9.05
N TYR A 733 -24.08 -26.69 9.57
CA TYR A 733 -24.85 -25.57 9.07
C TYR A 733 -24.47 -25.23 7.63
N ILE A 734 -23.17 -25.17 7.32
CA ILE A 734 -22.66 -24.93 5.96
C ILE A 734 -23.10 -26.05 5.00
N GLU A 735 -23.03 -27.31 5.41
CA GLU A 735 -23.45 -28.46 4.61
C GLU A 735 -24.97 -28.43 4.34
N LEU A 736 -25.78 -28.10 5.32
CA LEU A 736 -27.22 -27.93 5.17
C LEU A 736 -27.56 -26.77 4.25
N TYR A 737 -26.87 -25.64 4.39
CA TYR A 737 -27.03 -24.49 3.50
C TYR A 737 -26.80 -24.91 2.03
N PHE A 738 -25.68 -25.52 1.71
CA PHE A 738 -25.38 -25.94 0.36
C PHE A 738 -26.27 -27.10 -0.16
N SER A 739 -26.85 -27.89 0.73
CA SER A 739 -27.84 -28.88 0.33
C SER A 739 -29.18 -28.25 -0.10
N ARG A 740 -29.50 -27.04 0.47
CA ARG A 740 -30.71 -26.29 0.12
C ARG A 740 -30.50 -25.36 -1.08
N TYR A 741 -29.27 -24.88 -1.26
CA TYR A 741 -28.87 -24.03 -2.37
C TYR A 741 -27.76 -24.68 -3.20
N PRO A 742 -28.04 -25.79 -3.91
CA PRO A 742 -27.02 -26.57 -4.60
C PRO A 742 -26.35 -25.79 -5.75
N LYS A 743 -27.07 -24.90 -6.43
CA LYS A 743 -26.50 -24.10 -7.50
C LYS A 743 -25.57 -22.99 -6.98
N VAL A 744 -25.77 -22.52 -5.74
CA VAL A 744 -24.82 -21.62 -5.10
C VAL A 744 -23.50 -22.34 -4.88
N LYS A 745 -23.53 -23.61 -4.42
CA LYS A 745 -22.31 -24.40 -4.28
C LYS A 745 -21.61 -24.64 -5.60
N GLU A 746 -22.37 -25.05 -6.63
CA GLU A 746 -21.86 -25.27 -7.97
C GLU A 746 -21.18 -24.01 -8.53
N TYR A 747 -21.82 -22.85 -8.35
CA TYR A 747 -21.25 -21.56 -8.77
C TYR A 747 -19.93 -21.27 -8.07
N MET A 748 -19.85 -21.41 -6.74
CA MET A 748 -18.64 -21.18 -5.97
C MET A 748 -17.50 -22.14 -6.38
N ASP A 749 -17.81 -23.42 -6.54
CA ASP A 749 -16.84 -24.43 -6.97
C ASP A 749 -16.32 -24.12 -8.40
N ASN A 750 -17.21 -23.64 -9.31
CA ASN A 750 -16.84 -23.26 -10.67
C ASN A 750 -15.93 -22.03 -10.69
N MET A 751 -16.18 -21.02 -9.85
CA MET A 751 -15.32 -19.84 -9.74
C MET A 751 -13.91 -20.22 -9.29
N VAL A 752 -13.78 -21.11 -8.32
CA VAL A 752 -12.48 -21.62 -7.87
C VAL A 752 -11.79 -22.40 -8.98
N LYS A 753 -12.53 -23.27 -9.70
CA LYS A 753 -11.99 -24.04 -10.81
C LYS A 753 -11.51 -23.14 -11.95
N GLU A 754 -12.32 -22.16 -12.36
CA GLU A 754 -11.95 -21.17 -13.39
C GLU A 754 -10.69 -20.41 -12.98
N ALA A 755 -10.61 -19.98 -11.72
CA ALA A 755 -9.44 -19.30 -11.18
C ALA A 755 -8.18 -20.18 -11.26
N HIS A 756 -8.27 -21.48 -10.94
CA HIS A 756 -7.15 -22.43 -11.08
C HIS A 756 -6.70 -22.62 -12.52
N GLU A 757 -7.63 -22.60 -13.48
CA GLU A 757 -7.37 -22.80 -14.90
C GLU A 757 -6.82 -21.53 -15.58
N THR A 758 -7.38 -20.37 -15.26
CA THR A 758 -7.10 -19.09 -15.96
C THR A 758 -6.18 -18.15 -15.18
N GLY A 759 -6.04 -18.36 -13.88
CA GLY A 759 -5.32 -17.43 -12.98
C GLY A 759 -6.12 -16.17 -12.64
N LYS A 760 -7.36 -16.03 -13.10
CA LYS A 760 -8.18 -14.82 -12.93
C LYS A 760 -9.66 -15.12 -12.78
N VAL A 761 -10.41 -14.14 -12.26
CA VAL A 761 -11.89 -14.14 -12.21
C VAL A 761 -12.44 -12.82 -12.71
N ARG A 762 -13.73 -12.82 -13.10
CA ARG A 762 -14.39 -11.63 -13.67
C ARG A 762 -15.73 -11.33 -13.01
N THR A 763 -16.11 -10.06 -13.01
CA THR A 763 -17.47 -9.62 -12.66
C THR A 763 -18.42 -9.81 -13.84
N MET A 764 -19.72 -9.60 -13.60
CA MET A 764 -20.74 -9.60 -14.64
C MET A 764 -20.45 -8.58 -15.78
N PHE A 765 -19.77 -7.49 -15.47
CA PHE A 765 -19.38 -6.45 -16.42
C PHE A 765 -17.96 -6.64 -17.00
N GLY A 766 -17.34 -7.80 -16.75
CA GLY A 766 -16.03 -8.14 -17.28
C GLY A 766 -14.83 -7.64 -16.47
N ARG A 767 -15.01 -6.88 -15.39
CA ARG A 767 -13.92 -6.45 -14.51
C ARG A 767 -13.11 -7.65 -14.07
N MET A 768 -11.81 -7.59 -14.28
CA MET A 768 -10.89 -8.69 -14.08
C MET A 768 -10.11 -8.53 -12.76
N ARG A 769 -9.83 -9.64 -12.12
CA ARG A 769 -8.88 -9.72 -11.01
C ARG A 769 -7.97 -10.93 -11.19
N GLU A 770 -6.68 -10.70 -11.26
CA GLU A 770 -5.66 -11.75 -11.28
C GLU A 770 -5.45 -12.32 -9.87
N LEU A 771 -5.19 -13.62 -9.81
CA LEU A 771 -5.01 -14.38 -8.58
C LEU A 771 -3.69 -15.17 -8.63
N PRO A 772 -2.54 -14.49 -8.51
CA PRO A 772 -1.23 -15.13 -8.68
C PRO A 772 -0.95 -16.27 -7.69
N ASP A 773 -1.58 -16.23 -6.51
CA ASP A 773 -1.42 -17.25 -5.47
C ASP A 773 -2.41 -18.43 -5.58
N ILE A 774 -3.27 -18.48 -6.60
CA ILE A 774 -4.31 -19.52 -6.72
C ILE A 774 -3.73 -20.94 -6.80
N ASN A 775 -2.57 -21.11 -7.42
CA ASN A 775 -1.85 -22.37 -7.54
C ASN A 775 -0.65 -22.47 -6.57
N SER A 776 -0.61 -21.64 -5.52
CA SER A 776 0.47 -21.65 -4.53
C SER A 776 0.53 -22.98 -3.77
N ARG A 777 1.74 -23.48 -3.53
CA ARG A 777 1.96 -24.65 -2.65
C ARG A 777 1.64 -24.34 -1.19
N ASN A 778 1.73 -23.07 -0.80
CA ASN A 778 1.37 -22.63 0.56
C ASN A 778 -0.15 -22.65 0.71
N PHE A 779 -0.63 -23.50 1.60
CA PHE A 779 -2.07 -23.67 1.86
C PHE A 779 -2.78 -22.36 2.21
N ASN A 780 -2.19 -21.53 3.06
CA ASN A 780 -2.81 -20.29 3.50
C ASN A 780 -2.97 -19.28 2.33
N ARG A 781 -1.94 -19.14 1.49
CA ARG A 781 -1.98 -18.28 0.31
C ARG A 781 -3.00 -18.78 -0.69
N ARG A 782 -2.98 -20.08 -1.01
CA ARG A 782 -3.92 -20.70 -1.93
C ARG A 782 -5.36 -20.56 -1.43
N SER A 783 -5.63 -20.91 -0.16
CA SER A 783 -6.97 -20.80 0.43
C SER A 783 -7.47 -19.35 0.47
N PHE A 784 -6.58 -18.37 0.67
CA PHE A 784 -6.94 -16.97 0.54
C PHE A 784 -7.31 -16.60 -0.91
N ALA A 785 -6.55 -17.06 -1.90
CA ALA A 785 -6.83 -16.82 -3.31
C ALA A 785 -8.14 -17.48 -3.75
N GLU A 786 -8.44 -18.70 -3.28
CA GLU A 786 -9.71 -19.41 -3.53
C GLU A 786 -10.91 -18.65 -2.97
N ARG A 787 -10.83 -18.13 -1.73
CA ARG A 787 -11.88 -17.25 -1.17
C ARG A 787 -12.03 -15.95 -1.97
N THR A 788 -10.92 -15.39 -2.41
CA THR A 788 -10.92 -14.18 -3.26
C THR A 788 -11.59 -14.46 -4.61
N ALA A 789 -11.39 -15.65 -5.19
CA ALA A 789 -12.04 -16.08 -6.41
C ALA A 789 -13.57 -16.15 -6.28
N MET A 790 -14.07 -16.65 -5.16
CA MET A 790 -15.52 -16.72 -4.88
C MET A 790 -16.14 -15.32 -4.65
N ASN A 791 -15.43 -14.47 -3.90
CA ASN A 791 -15.96 -13.18 -3.46
C ASN A 791 -15.91 -12.11 -4.58
N THR A 792 -14.82 -12.04 -5.35
CA THR A 792 -14.57 -10.95 -6.30
C THR A 792 -15.68 -10.77 -7.35
N PRO A 793 -16.25 -11.82 -7.98
CA PRO A 793 -17.33 -11.64 -8.95
C PRO A 793 -18.57 -10.98 -8.35
N ILE A 794 -18.90 -11.30 -7.11
CA ILE A 794 -20.08 -10.77 -6.40
C ILE A 794 -19.83 -9.31 -5.97
N GLN A 795 -18.78 -9.08 -5.22
CA GLN A 795 -18.42 -7.76 -4.69
C GLN A 795 -18.09 -6.76 -5.78
N GLY A 796 -17.36 -7.22 -6.81
CA GLY A 796 -17.01 -6.38 -7.96
C GLY A 796 -18.24 -6.04 -8.79
N THR A 797 -19.17 -6.98 -9.00
CA THR A 797 -20.44 -6.67 -9.69
C THR A 797 -21.27 -5.66 -8.90
N ALA A 798 -21.34 -5.75 -7.57
CA ALA A 798 -21.99 -4.74 -6.74
C ALA A 798 -21.34 -3.35 -6.91
N ALA A 799 -19.99 -3.30 -6.96
CA ALA A 799 -19.26 -2.06 -7.21
C ALA A 799 -19.54 -1.49 -8.61
N ASP A 800 -19.65 -2.33 -9.62
CA ASP A 800 -19.98 -1.89 -10.99
C ASP A 800 -21.43 -1.34 -11.07
N ILE A 801 -22.38 -1.99 -10.39
CA ILE A 801 -23.79 -1.55 -10.34
C ILE A 801 -23.92 -0.19 -9.66
N ILE A 802 -23.29 0.02 -8.49
CA ILE A 802 -23.37 1.31 -7.81
C ILE A 802 -22.71 2.44 -8.62
N LYS A 803 -21.62 2.17 -9.33
CA LYS A 803 -20.97 3.12 -10.23
C LYS A 803 -21.85 3.50 -11.41
N LEU A 804 -22.52 2.53 -12.01
CA LEU A 804 -23.53 2.80 -13.07
C LEU A 804 -24.66 3.67 -12.52
N ALA A 805 -25.15 3.35 -11.33
CA ALA A 805 -26.20 4.13 -10.67
C ALA A 805 -25.76 5.58 -10.40
N MET A 806 -24.55 5.78 -9.87
CA MET A 806 -23.94 7.10 -9.65
C MET A 806 -23.90 7.91 -10.93
N ASN A 807 -23.34 7.33 -12.01
CA ASN A 807 -23.23 8.01 -13.30
C ASN A 807 -24.61 8.40 -13.85
N LYS A 808 -25.58 7.49 -13.74
CA LYS A 808 -26.93 7.76 -14.26
C LYS A 808 -27.67 8.78 -13.43
N VAL A 809 -27.58 8.73 -12.10
CA VAL A 809 -28.19 9.71 -11.20
C VAL A 809 -27.63 11.09 -11.49
N GLU A 810 -26.30 11.25 -11.55
CA GLU A 810 -25.64 12.53 -11.81
C GLU A 810 -26.04 13.08 -13.18
N SER A 811 -26.01 12.26 -14.22
CA SER A 811 -26.46 12.66 -15.57
C SER A 811 -27.90 13.19 -15.58
N ILE A 812 -28.81 12.57 -14.81
CA ILE A 812 -30.21 13.04 -14.75
C ILE A 812 -30.35 14.33 -13.92
N LEU A 813 -29.55 14.48 -12.85
CA LEU A 813 -29.52 15.71 -12.05
C LEU A 813 -29.09 16.91 -12.92
N GLU A 814 -28.04 16.74 -13.72
CA GLU A 814 -27.58 17.76 -14.67
C GLU A 814 -28.59 18.02 -15.79
N GLU A 815 -29.08 16.96 -16.43
CA GLU A 815 -29.99 17.04 -17.58
C GLU A 815 -31.31 17.78 -17.25
N LYS A 816 -31.87 17.51 -16.05
CA LYS A 816 -33.07 18.15 -15.54
C LYS A 816 -32.81 19.45 -14.76
N THR A 817 -31.54 19.84 -14.63
CA THR A 817 -31.12 21.06 -13.92
C THR A 817 -31.64 21.15 -12.50
N PHE A 818 -31.65 20.03 -11.77
CA PHE A 818 -31.99 19.99 -10.35
C PHE A 818 -31.00 20.84 -9.53
N LYS A 819 -31.46 21.47 -8.47
CA LYS A 819 -30.61 22.11 -7.46
C LYS A 819 -30.01 21.11 -6.50
N SER A 820 -30.76 20.04 -6.24
CA SER A 820 -30.34 18.91 -5.41
C SER A 820 -29.13 18.22 -6.03
N ARG A 821 -28.20 17.74 -5.21
CA ARG A 821 -26.93 17.24 -5.72
C ARG A 821 -26.38 16.06 -4.94
N LEU A 822 -25.64 15.20 -5.63
CA LEU A 822 -24.98 14.04 -5.08
C LEU A 822 -23.75 14.46 -4.26
N LEU A 823 -23.60 13.92 -3.04
CA LEU A 823 -22.53 14.26 -2.12
C LEU A 823 -21.58 13.10 -1.84
N LEU A 824 -22.12 11.96 -1.44
CA LEU A 824 -21.33 10.82 -0.98
C LEU A 824 -21.81 9.51 -1.57
N GLN A 825 -20.86 8.61 -1.72
CA GLN A 825 -21.08 7.17 -1.90
C GLN A 825 -20.41 6.43 -0.72
N VAL A 826 -21.18 5.63 0.00
CA VAL A 826 -20.69 4.88 1.17
C VAL A 826 -21.21 3.45 1.10
N HIS A 827 -20.33 2.49 0.80
CA HIS A 827 -20.66 1.08 0.54
C HIS A 827 -21.66 0.93 -0.59
N ASP A 828 -22.95 0.64 -0.29
CA ASP A 828 -24.02 0.45 -1.27
C ASP A 828 -25.04 1.62 -1.23
N GLU A 829 -24.67 2.72 -0.58
CA GLU A 829 -25.48 3.90 -0.29
C GLU A 829 -25.04 5.12 -1.11
N LEU A 830 -26.00 5.88 -1.63
CA LEU A 830 -25.81 7.22 -2.18
C LEU A 830 -26.45 8.24 -1.24
N VAL A 831 -25.75 9.35 -0.98
CA VAL A 831 -26.24 10.43 -0.12
C VAL A 831 -26.27 11.74 -0.93
N LEU A 832 -27.44 12.39 -0.91
CA LEU A 832 -27.70 13.65 -1.58
C LEU A 832 -28.14 14.71 -0.57
N GLU A 833 -27.87 15.98 -0.87
CA GLU A 833 -28.56 17.09 -0.24
C GLU A 833 -29.64 17.63 -1.18
N VAL A 834 -30.83 17.89 -0.64
CA VAL A 834 -32.05 18.09 -1.41
C VAL A 834 -32.82 19.30 -0.91
N VAL A 835 -33.37 20.08 -1.85
CA VAL A 835 -34.32 21.15 -1.54
C VAL A 835 -35.76 20.59 -1.45
N ASN A 836 -36.57 21.10 -0.55
CA ASN A 836 -37.91 20.57 -0.29
C ASN A 836 -38.79 20.48 -1.54
N ASP A 837 -38.70 21.45 -2.44
CA ASP A 837 -39.48 21.48 -3.68
C ASP A 837 -39.13 20.33 -4.66
N GLU A 838 -37.98 19.72 -4.52
CA GLU A 838 -37.50 18.61 -5.34
C GLU A 838 -37.57 17.26 -4.64
N LEU A 839 -37.90 17.19 -3.35
CA LEU A 839 -37.78 16.01 -2.52
C LEU A 839 -38.46 14.77 -3.12
N ASP A 840 -39.75 14.87 -3.46
CA ASP A 840 -40.49 13.73 -4.02
C ASP A 840 -39.95 13.30 -5.38
N ALA A 841 -39.49 14.25 -6.19
CA ALA A 841 -38.88 13.97 -7.50
C ALA A 841 -37.57 13.27 -7.36
N ILE A 842 -36.68 13.69 -6.41
CA ILE A 842 -35.39 13.09 -6.15
C ILE A 842 -35.55 11.70 -5.54
N GLN A 843 -36.43 11.50 -4.58
CA GLN A 843 -36.68 10.16 -4.01
C GLN A 843 -37.18 9.18 -5.08
N THR A 844 -38.09 9.61 -5.96
CA THR A 844 -38.58 8.81 -7.09
C THR A 844 -37.45 8.52 -8.07
N LEU A 845 -36.64 9.53 -8.46
CA LEU A 845 -35.50 9.39 -9.35
C LEU A 845 -34.48 8.36 -8.82
N LEU A 846 -34.07 8.48 -7.56
CA LEU A 846 -33.13 7.56 -6.94
C LEU A 846 -33.66 6.13 -6.96
N LYS A 847 -34.88 5.93 -6.50
CA LYS A 847 -35.49 4.61 -6.45
C LYS A 847 -35.60 3.98 -7.84
N GLU A 848 -36.22 4.66 -8.79
CA GLU A 848 -36.46 4.14 -10.14
C GLU A 848 -35.12 3.89 -10.88
N THR A 849 -34.16 4.83 -10.78
CA THR A 849 -32.87 4.71 -11.47
C THR A 849 -32.03 3.56 -10.89
N MET A 850 -31.90 3.50 -9.58
CA MET A 850 -31.07 2.47 -8.95
C MET A 850 -31.70 1.07 -9.07
N GLU A 851 -33.04 0.94 -8.97
CA GLU A 851 -33.71 -0.36 -9.11
C GLU A 851 -33.69 -0.89 -10.56
N SER A 852 -33.68 0.00 -11.57
CA SER A 852 -33.74 -0.37 -13.00
C SER A 852 -32.39 -0.32 -13.70
N ILE A 853 -31.29 -0.01 -13.02
CA ILE A 853 -29.97 0.24 -13.64
C ILE A 853 -29.41 -1.00 -14.36
N VAL A 854 -29.79 -2.18 -13.93
CA VAL A 854 -29.42 -3.46 -14.53
C VAL A 854 -30.54 -4.47 -14.35
N GLU A 855 -30.74 -5.34 -15.35
CA GLU A 855 -31.72 -6.41 -15.29
C GLU A 855 -31.09 -7.68 -14.70
N LEU A 856 -31.60 -8.13 -13.55
CA LEU A 856 -31.20 -9.37 -12.89
C LEU A 856 -32.39 -10.36 -12.84
N HIS A 857 -32.15 -11.60 -12.52
CA HIS A 857 -33.21 -12.61 -12.27
C HIS A 857 -34.04 -12.32 -11.01
N VAL A 858 -33.57 -11.39 -10.18
CA VAL A 858 -34.22 -10.90 -8.97
C VAL A 858 -34.30 -9.39 -9.03
N PRO A 859 -35.34 -8.74 -8.46
CA PRO A 859 -35.42 -7.29 -8.45
C PRO A 859 -34.30 -6.69 -7.58
N LEU A 860 -33.67 -5.61 -8.01
CA LEU A 860 -32.96 -4.71 -7.12
C LEU A 860 -33.99 -3.91 -6.32
N ILE A 861 -33.74 -3.76 -5.03
CA ILE A 861 -34.59 -2.97 -4.14
C ILE A 861 -33.75 -1.92 -3.46
N VAL A 862 -34.26 -0.71 -3.43
CA VAL A 862 -33.60 0.46 -2.87
C VAL A 862 -34.47 1.06 -1.77
N ASP A 863 -33.90 1.16 -0.58
CA ASP A 863 -34.51 1.85 0.55
C ASP A 863 -34.14 3.33 0.50
N VAL A 864 -35.11 4.21 0.36
CA VAL A 864 -34.89 5.66 0.26
C VAL A 864 -35.48 6.35 1.49
N HIS A 865 -34.64 7.09 2.20
CA HIS A 865 -35.01 7.83 3.41
C HIS A 865 -34.50 9.27 3.33
N ASN A 866 -35.18 10.19 4.05
CA ASN A 866 -34.70 11.55 4.19
C ASN A 866 -34.73 11.97 5.66
N ALA A 867 -33.81 12.81 6.07
CA ALA A 867 -33.73 13.37 7.40
C ALA A 867 -32.88 14.65 7.44
N GLU A 868 -32.93 15.33 8.58
CA GLU A 868 -32.17 16.55 8.82
C GLU A 868 -30.63 16.35 8.92
N ASN A 869 -30.17 15.13 9.21
CA ASN A 869 -28.74 14.81 9.31
C ASN A 869 -28.45 13.36 8.92
N TRP A 870 -27.19 13.06 8.65
CA TRP A 870 -26.78 11.76 8.12
C TRP A 870 -26.97 10.57 9.09
N ALA A 871 -27.10 10.78 10.40
CA ALA A 871 -27.38 9.70 11.34
C ALA A 871 -28.82 9.21 11.30
N LEU A 872 -29.74 10.07 10.88
CA LEU A 872 -31.18 9.81 10.89
C LEU A 872 -31.73 9.32 9.56
N VAL A 873 -30.99 9.39 8.48
CA VAL A 873 -31.40 8.92 7.13
C VAL A 873 -31.37 7.40 6.95
N LYS A 874 -31.16 6.64 8.03
CA LYS A 874 -31.19 5.17 8.04
C LYS A 874 -32.28 4.62 8.91
#